data_055d9c29bf28ba87d1b8a683f2c70b50
#
_entry.id   055d9c29bf28ba87d1b8a683f2c70b50
#
_cell.length_a   1.000
_cell.length_b   1.000
_cell.length_c   1.000
_cell.angle_alpha   90.00
_cell.angle_beta   90.00
_cell.angle_gamma   90.00
#
_symmetry.space_group_name_H-M   'P 1'
#
loop_
_entity.id
_entity.type
_entity.pdbx_description
1 polymer ?
#
loop_
_entity_poly.entity_id
_entity_poly.type
_entity_poly.pdbx_seq_one_letter_code
_entity_poly.pdbx_strand_id
1 'polypeptide(L)'
;MSKLTRRTSQVIADPDKLQAGNYGQSNDQMMVANAVSRRSFLKRSGLMAGGAALVSSVTPVMMKKAEAANSSLGKTKRVKTVCTHCSVGCGIIAEVQNGVWTGQEPAFDHPFNKGAHCAKGAAIREHGHGDRRLKYPTKLVDGKWKKVSWDEAISDIGDQLLDIREKNSPDSVYWLGSAKHSNEQAYLFRKMAAMWGTNNVDHQARICHSTTVAGVANTWGYGAMTNSYNDMHNSKAILMIGSNPAEAHPVALQHIFKAKEENNAPIIVIDPRFTRTAAHADHFLQIRPGTDVPLIWGMLWHVFENGWEDKEFIRQRVYGVEEIRQEVAKWTPDEVERVTGVPEGRVYGATKAMADNRPSTFVWCMGGTQHTIGNNNTRAYCVFQLVLGNMGVPGGGTNIFRGHDNVQGATDLGVLSNTLPGYYGLKTGSWKHWAKVWDLDYEWIKGRFDQGSYEQSKGKDVHVMNTKGIPVSRWIDGVLEDKDNIAQKDNVKAMIFWGHAPNSQTRGAEMKKAMEKLDLLVIVDPYPTSTSIMHDRKNGVYLLPAATQMETYGSVTASNRSLQWRSKVIDPLFESLPDHTIMYKLSKKLGFSDELFKNIEVKGEEPYIEDVLREINSGMWTIGYTGQSPERLKSHQENWGTFDYTSLKAEGGPADGDFYGLPWPSWGTPEMKHPGTPNLYNPALSVAEGGLTFRARFGVERNGENLLAEGSYSKGSEIKDGYPEFTGDMLKKLGWWNDLTAAEKVQAEGKNWKTDLSGGIQRVAIKHGCAPFGNAKARAVVWTFPDPVPIHREPLYTSRRDLVEKYPTYEDRKSFWRLPTRYNSIQAKDYSSEYPIILTSGRLVEYEGGGDESRSNKWLAELQQDMFVEMHPRDANNAGVKDGDDVWLEGAEGSKVKIKALVTRRVSSGVAFMPFHFSGHMHGVDFSHKYPEGAAPYVVGEAANTAMTYGYDSVTQMQETKCSLCRITKV
;
A
#
# COMPACT_ATOMS: atom_id res chain seq x y z
N MET A 1 28.55 -19.55 39.86
CA MET A 1 29.44 -18.45 39.42
C MET A 1 30.54 -19.02 38.54
N SER A 2 30.38 -19.02 37.23
CA SER A 2 31.43 -19.39 36.28
C SER A 2 31.77 -18.16 35.44
N LYS A 3 33.02 -17.79 35.47
CA LYS A 3 33.59 -16.64 34.75
C LYS A 3 33.61 -16.93 33.25
N LEU A 4 32.85 -16.17 32.45
CA LEU A 4 33.01 -16.08 31.00
C LEU A 4 34.22 -15.17 30.70
N THR A 5 35.33 -15.75 30.26
CA THR A 5 36.49 -15.01 29.75
C THR A 5 36.23 -14.56 28.31
N ARG A 6 36.20 -13.27 28.08
CA ARG A 6 36.26 -12.66 26.75
C ARG A 6 37.60 -13.00 26.09
N ARG A 7 37.56 -13.69 24.94
CA ARG A 7 38.67 -13.69 24.00
C ARG A 7 38.44 -12.54 23.01
N THR A 8 39.20 -11.48 23.15
CA THR A 8 39.42 -10.47 22.13
C THR A 8 40.47 -10.98 21.17
N SER A 9 40.07 -11.35 19.94
CA SER A 9 41.01 -11.47 18.84
C SER A 9 40.96 -10.14 18.06
N GLN A 10 41.98 -9.30 18.31
CA GLN A 10 42.29 -8.21 17.38
C GLN A 10 42.88 -8.84 16.10
N VAL A 11 42.14 -8.77 15.02
CA VAL A 11 42.71 -8.81 13.68
C VAL A 11 42.56 -7.42 13.10
N ILE A 12 43.61 -6.63 13.20
CA ILE A 12 43.75 -5.38 12.48
C ILE A 12 44.05 -5.77 11.05
N ALA A 13 43.09 -5.67 10.16
CA ALA A 13 43.30 -5.76 8.73
C ALA A 13 43.86 -4.42 8.23
N ASP A 14 45.06 -4.48 7.64
CA ASP A 14 45.71 -3.35 6.99
C ASP A 14 44.89 -2.93 5.75
N PRO A 15 44.39 -1.68 5.72
CA PRO A 15 43.52 -1.23 4.63
C PRO A 15 44.19 -1.17 3.23
N ASP A 16 45.53 -1.19 3.19
CA ASP A 16 46.26 -0.97 1.93
C ASP A 16 46.54 -2.27 1.14
N LYS A 17 46.04 -3.43 1.57
CA LYS A 17 46.21 -4.71 0.86
C LYS A 17 44.98 -5.26 0.13
N LEU A 18 43.93 -4.47 -0.02
CA LEU A 18 42.78 -4.82 -0.87
C LEU A 18 42.94 -4.29 -2.29
N GLN A 19 43.93 -4.82 -3.02
CA GLN A 19 43.95 -4.66 -4.49
C GLN A 19 42.91 -5.60 -5.11
N ALA A 20 42.09 -5.02 -6.01
CA ALA A 20 41.13 -5.73 -6.83
C ALA A 20 41.83 -6.76 -7.72
N GLY A 21 41.62 -8.01 -7.45
CA GLY A 21 42.11 -9.11 -8.30
C GLY A 21 42.05 -10.46 -7.58
N ASN A 22 41.13 -11.31 -8.03
CA ASN A 22 41.00 -12.74 -7.71
C ASN A 22 40.03 -13.16 -6.59
N TYR A 23 38.82 -12.61 -6.58
CA TYR A 23 37.71 -13.19 -5.79
C TYR A 23 36.91 -14.28 -6.54
N GLY A 24 37.24 -14.59 -7.79
CA GLY A 24 36.46 -15.52 -8.62
C GLY A 24 36.84 -17.00 -8.49
N GLN A 25 38.04 -17.34 -7.97
CA GLN A 25 38.50 -18.73 -7.98
C GLN A 25 38.51 -19.47 -6.65
N SER A 26 38.50 -18.77 -5.51
CA SER A 26 38.57 -19.43 -4.19
C SER A 26 37.23 -19.92 -3.66
N ASN A 27 36.11 -19.31 -4.06
CA ASN A 27 34.77 -19.70 -3.58
C ASN A 27 34.23 -20.97 -4.25
N ASP A 28 34.57 -21.24 -5.51
CA ASP A 28 34.13 -22.46 -6.18
C ASP A 28 34.79 -23.72 -5.61
N GLN A 29 36.06 -23.65 -5.18
CA GLN A 29 36.73 -24.76 -4.53
C GLN A 29 36.23 -25.06 -3.12
N MET A 30 35.82 -24.02 -2.33
CA MET A 30 35.24 -24.22 -1.00
C MET A 30 33.82 -24.77 -1.09
N MET A 31 33.02 -24.36 -2.05
CA MET A 31 31.66 -24.89 -2.25
C MET A 31 31.69 -26.35 -2.72
N VAL A 32 32.61 -26.73 -3.60
CA VAL A 32 32.80 -28.12 -4.04
C VAL A 32 33.31 -29.01 -2.90
N ALA A 33 34.20 -28.51 -2.06
CA ALA A 33 34.74 -29.27 -0.92
C ALA A 33 33.64 -29.52 0.15
N ASN A 34 32.77 -28.56 0.43
CA ASN A 34 31.62 -28.74 1.33
C ASN A 34 30.56 -29.69 0.79
N ALA A 35 30.30 -29.69 -0.49
CA ALA A 35 29.37 -30.63 -1.13
C ALA A 35 29.90 -32.09 -1.04
N VAL A 36 31.20 -32.29 -1.23
CA VAL A 36 31.86 -33.61 -1.10
C VAL A 36 31.84 -34.09 0.38
N SER A 37 32.02 -33.20 1.36
CA SER A 37 31.98 -33.53 2.78
C SER A 37 30.59 -33.99 3.25
N ARG A 38 29.52 -33.35 2.78
CA ARG A 38 28.14 -33.76 3.08
C ARG A 38 27.79 -35.13 2.47
N ARG A 39 28.31 -35.43 1.28
CA ARG A 39 28.12 -36.73 0.63
C ARG A 39 28.86 -37.87 1.36
N SER A 40 30.04 -37.60 1.89
CA SER A 40 30.81 -38.56 2.66
C SER A 40 30.19 -38.83 4.05
N PHE A 41 29.57 -37.79 4.67
CA PHE A 41 28.83 -37.94 5.94
C PHE A 41 27.60 -38.84 5.79
N LEU A 42 26.80 -38.62 4.73
CA LEU A 42 25.61 -39.46 4.47
C LEU A 42 25.94 -40.91 4.10
N LYS A 43 27.10 -41.17 3.45
CA LYS A 43 27.58 -42.51 3.14
C LYS A 43 28.10 -43.27 4.37
N ARG A 44 28.62 -42.53 5.38
CA ARG A 44 29.17 -43.13 6.63
C ARG A 44 28.13 -43.39 7.70
N SER A 45 26.97 -42.77 7.66
CA SER A 45 25.95 -42.85 8.71
C SER A 45 24.91 -43.94 8.54
N GLY A 46 25.06 -44.88 7.58
CA GLY A 46 24.20 -46.08 7.52
C GLY A 46 22.71 -45.83 7.20
N LEU A 47 22.34 -44.65 6.69
CA LEU A 47 20.94 -44.24 6.43
C LEU A 47 20.33 -44.85 5.15
N MET A 48 20.96 -45.86 4.58
CA MET A 48 20.45 -46.59 3.37
C MET A 48 19.33 -47.57 3.69
N ALA A 49 19.09 -47.90 4.94
CA ALA A 49 18.00 -48.85 5.32
C ALA A 49 16.66 -48.15 5.63
N GLY A 50 16.62 -46.85 5.79
CA GLY A 50 15.41 -46.08 6.06
C GLY A 50 14.74 -45.41 4.83
N GLY A 51 15.35 -45.60 3.66
CA GLY A 51 14.95 -44.85 2.45
C GLY A 51 13.56 -45.20 1.88
N ALA A 52 13.07 -46.39 2.13
CA ALA A 52 11.77 -46.82 1.58
C ALA A 52 10.53 -46.24 2.28
N ALA A 53 10.67 -45.86 3.55
CA ALA A 53 9.56 -45.26 4.32
C ALA A 53 9.44 -43.74 4.14
N LEU A 54 10.49 -43.07 3.65
CA LEU A 54 10.52 -41.62 3.36
C LEU A 54 10.02 -41.23 1.97
N VAL A 55 9.97 -42.18 1.03
CA VAL A 55 9.59 -41.90 -0.36
C VAL A 55 8.09 -41.57 -0.49
N SER A 56 7.24 -42.02 0.43
CA SER A 56 5.80 -41.70 0.42
C SER A 56 5.44 -40.27 0.84
N SER A 57 6.38 -39.54 1.44
CA SER A 57 6.17 -38.15 1.90
C SER A 57 6.82 -37.08 1.03
N VAL A 58 7.51 -37.47 -0.03
CA VAL A 58 8.19 -36.54 -0.93
C VAL A 58 7.22 -36.08 -2.01
N THR A 59 6.85 -34.80 -1.99
CA THR A 59 5.99 -34.24 -3.03
C THR A 59 6.67 -34.23 -4.39
N PRO A 60 5.93 -34.26 -5.50
CA PRO A 60 6.48 -34.16 -6.86
C PRO A 60 7.40 -32.94 -7.05
N VAL A 61 7.13 -31.86 -6.30
CA VAL A 61 7.95 -30.64 -6.29
C VAL A 61 9.29 -30.86 -5.59
N MET A 62 9.31 -31.61 -4.49
CA MET A 62 10.56 -31.98 -3.81
C MET A 62 11.38 -32.96 -4.65
N MET A 63 10.75 -33.84 -5.39
CA MET A 63 11.44 -34.73 -6.34
C MET A 63 12.10 -33.94 -7.47
N LYS A 64 11.39 -32.99 -8.09
CA LYS A 64 11.98 -32.06 -9.08
C LYS A 64 13.14 -31.25 -8.50
N LYS A 65 13.01 -30.74 -7.27
CA LYS A 65 14.12 -30.05 -6.57
C LYS A 65 15.33 -30.97 -6.37
N ALA A 66 15.12 -32.22 -6.00
CA ALA A 66 16.18 -33.20 -5.80
C ALA A 66 16.83 -33.61 -7.12
N GLU A 67 16.05 -33.79 -8.18
CA GLU A 67 16.54 -34.07 -9.54
C GLU A 67 17.36 -32.89 -10.09
N ALA A 68 16.88 -31.66 -9.95
CA ALA A 68 17.60 -30.47 -10.34
C ALA A 68 18.94 -30.30 -9.58
N ALA A 69 18.95 -30.62 -8.28
CA ALA A 69 20.15 -30.55 -7.44
C ALA A 69 21.18 -31.67 -7.80
N ASN A 70 20.72 -32.79 -8.34
CA ASN A 70 21.55 -33.91 -8.70
C ASN A 70 22.04 -33.89 -10.18
N SER A 71 21.42 -33.07 -11.05
CA SER A 71 21.84 -32.97 -12.44
C SER A 71 23.12 -32.12 -12.55
N SER A 72 24.24 -32.77 -12.72
CA SER A 72 25.55 -32.13 -12.96
C SER A 72 25.71 -31.53 -14.38
N LEU A 73 24.66 -31.50 -15.19
CA LEU A 73 24.69 -31.14 -16.60
C LEU A 73 23.86 -29.90 -16.98
N GLY A 74 23.10 -29.29 -16.09
CA GLY A 74 22.29 -28.10 -16.36
C GLY A 74 22.98 -26.81 -15.95
N LYS A 75 23.07 -25.81 -16.85
CA LYS A 75 23.52 -24.47 -16.51
C LYS A 75 22.48 -23.83 -15.58
N THR A 76 22.91 -23.35 -14.41
CA THR A 76 22.06 -22.53 -13.54
C THR A 76 21.75 -21.20 -14.24
N LYS A 77 20.47 -20.91 -14.46
CA LYS A 77 20.01 -19.61 -14.95
C LYS A 77 19.85 -18.67 -13.76
N ARG A 78 20.45 -17.49 -13.79
CA ARG A 78 20.27 -16.42 -12.82
C ARG A 78 19.27 -15.41 -13.36
N VAL A 79 18.23 -15.12 -12.58
CA VAL A 79 17.14 -14.21 -12.97
C VAL A 79 17.11 -13.06 -12.01
N LYS A 80 17.30 -11.85 -12.50
CA LYS A 80 17.04 -10.60 -11.74
C LYS A 80 15.54 -10.40 -11.61
N THR A 81 15.06 -10.18 -10.39
CA THR A 81 13.65 -9.92 -10.13
C THR A 81 13.48 -9.07 -8.85
N VAL A 82 12.24 -8.75 -8.48
CA VAL A 82 11.91 -7.88 -7.35
C VAL A 82 11.07 -8.63 -6.33
N CYS A 83 11.40 -8.46 -5.05
CA CYS A 83 10.68 -9.04 -3.91
C CYS A 83 9.20 -8.69 -3.93
N THR A 84 8.34 -9.64 -3.54
CA THR A 84 6.87 -9.52 -3.57
C THR A 84 6.23 -9.16 -2.24
N HIS A 85 7.01 -8.90 -1.18
CA HIS A 85 6.44 -8.72 0.15
C HIS A 85 6.04 -7.28 0.47
N CYS A 86 6.98 -6.34 0.43
CA CYS A 86 6.69 -4.97 0.83
C CYS A 86 7.15 -3.94 -0.20
N SER A 87 6.70 -2.72 -0.03
CA SER A 87 6.90 -1.63 -0.97
C SER A 87 8.32 -1.06 -1.05
N VAL A 88 9.29 -1.62 -0.33
CA VAL A 88 10.70 -1.25 -0.50
C VAL A 88 11.21 -1.67 -1.88
N GLY A 89 10.71 -2.81 -2.41
CA GLY A 89 11.06 -3.25 -3.75
C GLY A 89 12.50 -3.76 -3.87
N CYS A 90 12.95 -4.57 -2.91
CA CYS A 90 14.30 -5.15 -2.90
C CYS A 90 14.58 -6.03 -4.13
N GLY A 91 15.74 -5.86 -4.74
CA GLY A 91 16.22 -6.72 -5.83
C GLY A 91 16.66 -8.09 -5.33
N ILE A 92 16.34 -9.11 -6.11
CA ILE A 92 16.67 -10.52 -5.86
C ILE A 92 17.32 -11.11 -7.09
N ILE A 93 18.30 -11.97 -6.90
CA ILE A 93 18.85 -12.87 -7.93
C ILE A 93 18.33 -14.28 -7.64
N ALA A 94 17.39 -14.75 -8.45
CA ALA A 94 16.88 -16.11 -8.35
C ALA A 94 17.74 -17.06 -9.17
N GLU A 95 18.03 -18.25 -8.62
CA GLU A 95 18.80 -19.31 -9.29
C GLU A 95 17.87 -20.45 -9.69
N VAL A 96 17.77 -20.68 -10.98
CA VAL A 96 16.86 -21.68 -11.56
C VAL A 96 17.68 -22.74 -12.30
N GLN A 97 17.43 -23.99 -11.96
CA GLN A 97 18.04 -25.15 -12.59
C GLN A 97 16.96 -26.13 -13.08
N ASN A 98 16.96 -26.44 -14.36
CA ASN A 98 15.95 -27.33 -14.98
C ASN A 98 14.49 -26.94 -14.69
N GLY A 99 14.21 -25.62 -14.69
CA GLY A 99 12.86 -25.09 -14.40
C GLY A 99 12.48 -25.04 -12.93
N VAL A 100 13.38 -25.42 -12.02
CA VAL A 100 13.16 -25.38 -10.56
C VAL A 100 13.95 -24.23 -9.95
N TRP A 101 13.31 -23.43 -9.13
CA TRP A 101 13.96 -22.37 -8.37
C TRP A 101 14.74 -22.94 -7.19
N THR A 102 16.05 -23.14 -7.38
CA THR A 102 16.91 -23.88 -6.43
C THR A 102 17.58 -23.00 -5.38
N GLY A 103 17.84 -21.74 -5.70
CA GLY A 103 18.52 -20.79 -4.79
C GLY A 103 18.12 -19.36 -5.03
N GLN A 104 18.48 -18.48 -4.09
CA GLN A 104 18.36 -17.04 -4.26
C GLN A 104 19.41 -16.29 -3.47
N GLU A 105 19.76 -15.12 -3.94
CA GLU A 105 20.63 -14.16 -3.28
C GLU A 105 19.97 -12.78 -3.28
N PRO A 106 20.22 -11.90 -2.28
CA PRO A 106 19.93 -10.49 -2.41
C PRO A 106 20.80 -9.88 -3.50
N ALA A 107 20.25 -8.96 -4.29
CA ALA A 107 21.02 -8.27 -5.31
C ALA A 107 21.95 -7.21 -4.67
N PHE A 108 23.27 -7.42 -4.78
CA PHE A 108 24.27 -6.51 -4.21
C PHE A 108 24.42 -5.20 -5.00
N ASP A 109 24.10 -5.25 -6.29
CA ASP A 109 24.13 -4.11 -7.21
C ASP A 109 22.82 -3.31 -7.23
N HIS A 110 21.75 -3.82 -6.60
CA HIS A 110 20.44 -3.18 -6.62
C HIS A 110 20.43 -1.90 -5.75
N PRO A 111 19.95 -0.74 -6.27
CA PRO A 111 20.09 0.54 -5.58
C PRO A 111 19.31 0.66 -4.27
N PHE A 112 18.22 -0.11 -4.07
CA PHE A 112 17.43 0.00 -2.84
C PHE A 112 17.95 -0.87 -1.69
N ASN A 113 18.39 -2.10 -1.95
CA ASN A 113 18.73 -3.02 -0.88
C ASN A 113 20.21 -3.36 -0.74
N LYS A 114 21.05 -3.08 -1.75
CA LYS A 114 22.52 -3.29 -1.66
C LYS A 114 22.91 -4.58 -0.95
N GLY A 115 22.32 -5.71 -1.34
CA GLY A 115 22.61 -7.02 -0.76
C GLY A 115 21.90 -7.33 0.57
N ALA A 116 21.00 -6.47 1.05
CA ALA A 116 20.22 -6.74 2.25
C ALA A 116 18.93 -7.51 1.96
N HIS A 117 18.59 -8.46 2.85
CA HIS A 117 17.30 -9.13 2.91
C HIS A 117 16.73 -9.07 4.34
N CYS A 118 15.40 -9.03 4.46
CA CYS A 118 14.71 -9.33 5.72
C CYS A 118 14.27 -10.81 5.75
N ALA A 119 13.70 -11.26 6.88
CA ALA A 119 13.21 -12.63 7.02
C ALA A 119 12.25 -13.04 5.90
N LYS A 120 11.29 -12.17 5.53
CA LYS A 120 10.34 -12.42 4.44
C LYS A 120 11.05 -12.56 3.07
N GLY A 121 11.95 -11.64 2.75
CA GLY A 121 12.72 -11.67 1.50
C GLY A 121 13.60 -12.92 1.38
N ALA A 122 14.21 -13.36 2.49
CA ALA A 122 15.00 -14.58 2.54
C ALA A 122 14.16 -15.85 2.33
N ALA A 123 12.90 -15.82 2.73
CA ALA A 123 11.98 -16.96 2.64
C ALA A 123 11.15 -17.01 1.35
N ILE A 124 11.27 -16.04 0.46
CA ILE A 124 10.35 -15.85 -0.69
C ILE A 124 10.34 -17.03 -1.65
N ARG A 125 11.44 -17.76 -1.79
CA ARG A 125 11.52 -18.95 -2.65
C ARG A 125 10.43 -19.97 -2.34
N GLU A 126 10.08 -20.13 -1.04
CA GLU A 126 9.07 -21.11 -0.62
C GLU A 126 7.64 -20.71 -1.03
N HIS A 127 7.37 -19.46 -1.33
CA HIS A 127 6.06 -19.04 -1.85
C HIS A 127 5.77 -19.66 -3.22
N GLY A 128 6.75 -19.74 -4.12
CA GLY A 128 6.60 -20.40 -5.41
C GLY A 128 6.49 -21.91 -5.31
N HIS A 129 7.11 -22.53 -4.30
CA HIS A 129 7.20 -23.99 -4.15
C HIS A 129 6.35 -24.56 -3.02
N GLY A 130 5.58 -23.75 -2.32
CA GLY A 130 4.84 -24.13 -1.13
C GLY A 130 3.87 -25.30 -1.37
N ASP A 131 3.87 -26.29 -0.46
CA ASP A 131 2.99 -27.45 -0.52
C ASP A 131 1.52 -27.09 -0.30
N ARG A 132 1.28 -25.90 0.29
CA ARG A 132 -0.05 -25.41 0.71
C ARG A 132 -0.79 -24.63 -0.37
N ARG A 133 -0.24 -24.57 -1.59
CA ARG A 133 -0.86 -23.86 -2.71
C ARG A 133 -2.14 -24.54 -3.21
N LEU A 134 -3.04 -23.73 -3.74
CA LEU A 134 -4.12 -24.20 -4.60
C LEU A 134 -3.52 -24.81 -5.87
N LYS A 135 -3.95 -26.01 -6.25
CA LYS A 135 -3.36 -26.78 -7.36
C LYS A 135 -4.23 -26.80 -8.60
N TYR A 136 -5.54 -26.72 -8.44
CA TYR A 136 -6.56 -26.79 -9.49
C TYR A 136 -7.81 -26.03 -9.06
N PRO A 137 -8.67 -25.62 -9.99
CA PRO A 137 -9.96 -25.02 -9.63
C PRO A 137 -10.81 -25.99 -8.81
N THR A 138 -11.46 -25.44 -7.77
CA THR A 138 -12.37 -26.20 -6.91
C THR A 138 -13.65 -25.44 -6.66
N LYS A 139 -14.72 -26.19 -6.45
CA LYS A 139 -16.02 -25.64 -6.10
C LYS A 139 -16.57 -26.35 -4.85
N LEU A 140 -17.23 -25.60 -3.99
CA LEU A 140 -17.87 -26.15 -2.80
C LEU A 140 -19.23 -26.74 -3.18
N VAL A 141 -19.40 -28.05 -2.91
CA VAL A 141 -20.64 -28.81 -3.16
C VAL A 141 -21.00 -29.58 -1.91
N ASP A 142 -22.17 -29.29 -1.32
CA ASP A 142 -22.65 -29.86 -0.09
C ASP A 142 -21.63 -29.83 1.08
N GLY A 143 -20.89 -28.69 1.16
CA GLY A 143 -19.87 -28.44 2.16
C GLY A 143 -18.55 -29.18 1.94
N LYS A 144 -18.34 -29.77 0.77
CA LYS A 144 -17.09 -30.44 0.39
C LYS A 144 -16.47 -29.83 -0.85
N TRP A 145 -15.15 -29.62 -0.85
CA TRP A 145 -14.41 -29.14 -2.00
C TRP A 145 -14.31 -30.23 -3.06
N LYS A 146 -14.74 -29.91 -4.28
CA LYS A 146 -14.62 -30.77 -5.46
C LYS A 146 -13.77 -30.10 -6.52
N LYS A 147 -12.82 -30.85 -7.10
CA LYS A 147 -12.05 -30.40 -8.27
C LYS A 147 -13.02 -30.24 -9.46
N VAL A 148 -12.82 -29.16 -10.21
CA VAL A 148 -13.48 -28.88 -11.49
C VAL A 148 -12.44 -28.47 -12.52
N SER A 149 -12.78 -28.46 -13.82
CA SER A 149 -11.92 -27.89 -14.85
C SER A 149 -12.01 -26.35 -14.84
N TRP A 150 -11.03 -25.69 -15.47
CA TRP A 150 -11.12 -24.26 -15.72
C TRP A 150 -12.35 -23.85 -16.51
N ASP A 151 -12.67 -24.62 -17.56
CA ASP A 151 -13.81 -24.32 -18.43
C ASP A 151 -15.16 -24.46 -17.66
N GLU A 152 -15.28 -25.50 -16.84
CA GLU A 152 -16.44 -25.66 -15.95
C GLU A 152 -16.54 -24.50 -14.95
N ALA A 153 -15.45 -24.16 -14.26
CA ALA A 153 -15.45 -23.09 -13.28
C ALA A 153 -15.79 -21.72 -13.89
N ILE A 154 -15.17 -21.37 -15.01
CA ILE A 154 -15.41 -20.11 -15.73
C ILE A 154 -16.86 -20.05 -16.27
N SER A 155 -17.37 -21.17 -16.81
CA SER A 155 -18.77 -21.23 -17.30
C SER A 155 -19.75 -21.02 -16.16
N ASP A 156 -19.63 -21.80 -15.07
CA ASP A 156 -20.51 -21.74 -13.91
C ASP A 156 -20.51 -20.34 -13.26
N ILE A 157 -19.33 -19.77 -13.06
CA ILE A 157 -19.17 -18.43 -12.47
C ILE A 157 -19.77 -17.37 -13.39
N GLY A 158 -19.45 -17.44 -14.69
CA GLY A 158 -19.93 -16.46 -15.66
C GLY A 158 -21.45 -16.47 -15.80
N ASP A 159 -22.08 -17.65 -15.84
CA ASP A 159 -23.54 -17.78 -15.92
C ASP A 159 -24.23 -17.19 -14.69
N GLN A 160 -23.70 -17.46 -13.48
CA GLN A 160 -24.23 -16.86 -12.24
C GLN A 160 -24.05 -15.36 -12.18
N LEU A 161 -22.89 -14.82 -12.62
CA LEU A 161 -22.65 -13.38 -12.67
C LEU A 161 -23.62 -12.67 -13.66
N LEU A 162 -23.86 -13.26 -14.84
CA LEU A 162 -24.79 -12.72 -15.83
C LEU A 162 -26.24 -12.75 -15.30
N ASP A 163 -26.62 -13.82 -14.62
CA ASP A 163 -27.94 -13.96 -14.00
C ASP A 163 -28.16 -12.89 -12.91
N ILE A 164 -27.17 -12.70 -12.01
CA ILE A 164 -27.22 -11.64 -10.99
C ILE A 164 -27.30 -10.26 -11.65
N ARG A 165 -26.53 -10.01 -12.69
CA ARG A 165 -26.57 -8.74 -13.43
C ARG A 165 -27.95 -8.46 -14.03
N GLU A 166 -28.56 -9.46 -14.64
CA GLU A 166 -29.88 -9.32 -15.31
C GLU A 166 -30.99 -9.12 -14.28
N LYS A 167 -31.01 -9.93 -13.22
CA LYS A 167 -32.07 -9.88 -12.19
C LYS A 167 -31.98 -8.67 -11.27
N ASN A 168 -30.78 -8.23 -10.97
CA ASN A 168 -30.50 -7.16 -10.02
C ASN A 168 -29.86 -5.94 -10.70
N SER A 169 -28.54 -5.91 -10.82
CA SER A 169 -27.79 -4.81 -11.44
C SER A 169 -26.31 -5.17 -11.58
N PRO A 170 -25.55 -4.49 -12.47
CA PRO A 170 -24.09 -4.62 -12.48
C PRO A 170 -23.45 -4.30 -11.12
N ASP A 171 -24.03 -3.37 -10.34
CA ASP A 171 -23.56 -2.96 -9.00
C ASP A 171 -23.81 -4.03 -7.92
N SER A 172 -24.60 -5.07 -8.20
CA SER A 172 -24.82 -6.21 -7.30
C SER A 172 -23.63 -7.20 -7.28
N VAL A 173 -22.63 -7.00 -8.13
CA VAL A 173 -21.36 -7.74 -8.13
C VAL A 173 -20.24 -6.82 -7.66
N TYR A 174 -19.51 -7.25 -6.62
CA TYR A 174 -18.36 -6.50 -6.10
C TYR A 174 -17.04 -7.13 -6.58
N TRP A 175 -16.18 -6.31 -7.18
CA TRP A 175 -14.88 -6.71 -7.71
C TRP A 175 -13.78 -6.25 -6.75
N LEU A 176 -13.27 -7.16 -5.92
CA LEU A 176 -12.23 -6.86 -4.94
C LEU A 176 -10.87 -7.33 -5.45
N GLY A 177 -10.04 -6.39 -5.88
CA GLY A 177 -8.72 -6.63 -6.45
C GLY A 177 -7.59 -6.62 -5.42
N SER A 178 -6.35 -6.65 -5.91
CA SER A 178 -5.16 -6.87 -5.10
C SER A 178 -4.09 -5.80 -5.25
N ALA A 179 -3.43 -5.49 -4.13
CA ALA A 179 -2.16 -4.79 -4.09
C ALA A 179 -0.95 -5.68 -4.48
N LYS A 180 -1.19 -6.96 -4.76
CA LYS A 180 -0.21 -7.94 -5.21
C LYS A 180 -0.19 -8.12 -6.73
N HIS A 181 -1.21 -7.64 -7.44
CA HIS A 181 -1.18 -7.55 -8.90
C HIS A 181 0.00 -6.71 -9.38
N SER A 182 0.56 -7.03 -10.56
CA SER A 182 1.43 -6.09 -11.28
C SER A 182 0.64 -4.83 -11.68
N ASN A 183 1.30 -3.77 -12.12
CA ASN A 183 0.62 -2.59 -12.62
C ASN A 183 -0.35 -2.94 -13.76
N GLU A 184 0.08 -3.76 -14.66
CA GLU A 184 -0.69 -4.21 -15.83
C GLU A 184 -1.91 -5.03 -15.42
N GLN A 185 -1.76 -5.96 -14.49
CA GLN A 185 -2.88 -6.75 -13.97
C GLN A 185 -3.88 -5.87 -13.20
N ALA A 186 -3.40 -4.92 -12.40
CA ALA A 186 -4.23 -3.96 -11.69
C ALA A 186 -5.04 -3.07 -12.67
N TYR A 187 -4.39 -2.61 -13.74
CA TYR A 187 -5.04 -1.85 -14.80
C TYR A 187 -6.13 -2.65 -15.50
N LEU A 188 -5.82 -3.87 -15.94
CA LEU A 188 -6.79 -4.76 -16.57
C LEU A 188 -7.98 -5.04 -15.67
N PHE A 189 -7.74 -5.25 -14.37
CA PHE A 189 -8.79 -5.47 -13.39
C PHE A 189 -9.74 -4.26 -13.26
N ARG A 190 -9.20 -3.04 -13.22
CA ARG A 190 -10.02 -1.82 -13.21
C ARG A 190 -10.80 -1.61 -14.52
N LYS A 191 -10.15 -1.88 -15.66
CA LYS A 191 -10.74 -1.83 -17.00
C LYS A 191 -11.87 -2.86 -17.12
N MET A 192 -11.67 -4.09 -16.64
CA MET A 192 -12.67 -5.15 -16.61
C MET A 192 -13.92 -4.77 -15.80
N ALA A 193 -13.74 -4.17 -14.61
CA ALA A 193 -14.87 -3.67 -13.82
C ALA A 193 -15.64 -2.54 -14.51
N ALA A 194 -14.94 -1.67 -15.26
CA ALA A 194 -15.58 -0.63 -16.06
C ALA A 194 -16.43 -1.22 -17.21
N MET A 195 -15.93 -2.27 -17.87
CA MET A 195 -16.64 -2.96 -18.95
C MET A 195 -17.76 -3.87 -18.44
N TRP A 196 -17.64 -4.36 -17.22
CA TRP A 196 -18.76 -4.97 -16.50
C TRP A 196 -19.88 -3.96 -16.22
N GLY A 197 -19.53 -2.69 -15.95
CA GLY A 197 -20.45 -1.58 -15.71
C GLY A 197 -20.64 -1.23 -14.24
N THR A 198 -19.60 -1.32 -13.42
CA THR A 198 -19.69 -0.96 -12.00
C THR A 198 -18.47 -0.16 -11.51
N ASN A 199 -18.70 0.67 -10.49
CA ASN A 199 -17.67 1.28 -9.66
C ASN A 199 -17.52 0.56 -8.28
N ASN A 200 -18.22 -0.55 -8.06
CA ASN A 200 -18.00 -1.44 -6.91
C ASN A 200 -16.73 -2.27 -7.15
N VAL A 201 -15.60 -1.59 -7.17
CA VAL A 201 -14.25 -2.11 -7.35
C VAL A 201 -13.31 -1.40 -6.40
N ASP A 202 -12.53 -2.13 -5.63
CA ASP A 202 -11.57 -1.55 -4.68
C ASP A 202 -10.45 -2.56 -4.39
N HIS A 203 -9.45 -2.20 -3.59
CA HIS A 203 -8.38 -3.08 -3.15
C HIS A 203 -7.82 -2.64 -1.79
N GLN A 204 -6.75 -3.31 -1.32
CA GLN A 204 -6.14 -3.07 -0.01
C GLN A 204 -5.73 -1.62 0.25
N ALA A 205 -5.49 -0.79 -0.78
CA ALA A 205 -5.13 0.62 -0.57
C ALA A 205 -6.21 1.42 0.18
N ARG A 206 -7.50 1.03 0.03
CA ARG A 206 -8.59 1.65 0.78
C ARG A 206 -8.41 1.52 2.29
N ILE A 207 -8.03 0.34 2.74
CA ILE A 207 -7.78 0.01 4.15
C ILE A 207 -6.31 0.14 4.55
N CYS A 208 -5.48 0.71 3.65
CA CYS A 208 -4.05 0.94 3.86
C CYS A 208 -3.73 2.43 3.99
N HIS A 209 -3.63 3.17 2.89
CA HIS A 209 -3.19 4.56 2.85
C HIS A 209 -4.19 5.53 2.17
N SER A 210 -5.49 5.22 2.12
CA SER A 210 -6.45 6.11 1.45
C SER A 210 -6.53 7.49 2.11
N THR A 211 -6.46 7.59 3.43
CA THR A 211 -6.41 8.87 4.17
C THR A 211 -5.13 9.65 3.87
N THR A 212 -4.00 8.95 3.76
CA THR A 212 -2.73 9.55 3.33
C THR A 212 -2.85 10.15 1.93
N VAL A 213 -3.32 9.35 0.95
CA VAL A 213 -3.47 9.83 -0.43
C VAL A 213 -4.39 11.04 -0.50
N ALA A 214 -5.53 11.01 0.20
CA ALA A 214 -6.47 12.12 0.24
C ALA A 214 -5.86 13.37 0.91
N GLY A 215 -5.21 13.22 2.05
CA GLY A 215 -4.58 14.32 2.78
C GLY A 215 -3.46 14.97 1.97
N VAL A 216 -2.49 14.18 1.53
CA VAL A 216 -1.30 14.65 0.80
C VAL A 216 -1.67 15.27 -0.55
N ALA A 217 -2.50 14.59 -1.36
CA ALA A 217 -2.91 15.09 -2.67
C ALA A 217 -3.71 16.39 -2.60
N ASN A 218 -4.49 16.60 -1.55
CA ASN A 218 -5.24 17.83 -1.37
C ASN A 218 -4.42 18.96 -0.72
N THR A 219 -3.27 18.64 -0.13
CA THR A 219 -2.34 19.65 0.38
C THR A 219 -1.48 20.24 -0.75
N TRP A 220 -0.88 19.42 -1.63
CA TRP A 220 0.06 19.91 -2.65
C TRP A 220 -0.01 19.26 -4.03
N GLY A 221 -0.98 18.39 -4.29
CA GLY A 221 -1.31 17.94 -5.63
C GLY A 221 -1.08 16.46 -5.94
N TYR A 222 -0.08 15.79 -5.38
CA TYR A 222 0.19 14.36 -5.57
C TYR A 222 0.12 13.58 -4.27
N GLY A 223 -0.57 12.44 -4.28
CA GLY A 223 -0.83 11.62 -3.11
C GLY A 223 0.19 10.49 -2.90
N ALA A 224 1.47 10.81 -2.82
CA ALA A 224 2.54 9.84 -2.71
C ALA A 224 3.71 10.35 -1.85
N MET A 225 4.64 9.46 -1.52
CA MET A 225 5.93 9.77 -0.91
C MET A 225 6.66 10.82 -1.74
N THR A 226 7.16 11.88 -1.11
CA THR A 226 7.70 13.03 -1.83
C THR A 226 9.15 12.87 -2.25
N ASN A 227 9.94 12.10 -1.49
CA ASN A 227 11.33 11.82 -1.78
C ASN A 227 11.53 10.30 -2.00
N SER A 228 12.71 9.77 -1.78
CA SER A 228 12.97 8.33 -1.88
C SER A 228 13.49 7.77 -0.55
N TYR A 229 13.55 6.44 -0.42
CA TYR A 229 14.24 5.81 0.70
C TYR A 229 15.71 6.26 0.77
N ASN A 230 16.37 6.31 -0.38
CA ASN A 230 17.79 6.65 -0.50
C ASN A 230 18.05 8.13 -0.18
N ASP A 231 17.12 9.01 -0.52
CA ASP A 231 17.26 10.44 -0.22
C ASP A 231 17.28 10.73 1.29
N MET A 232 16.76 9.82 2.12
CA MET A 232 16.89 9.94 3.59
C MET A 232 18.35 9.99 4.07
N HIS A 233 19.33 9.53 3.27
CA HIS A 233 20.77 9.74 3.56
C HIS A 233 21.11 11.22 3.79
N ASN A 234 20.41 12.14 3.11
CA ASN A 234 20.61 13.58 3.21
C ASN A 234 19.93 14.21 4.44
N SER A 235 19.09 13.46 5.17
CA SER A 235 18.34 13.98 6.31
C SER A 235 19.25 14.29 7.49
N LYS A 236 18.99 15.40 8.19
CA LYS A 236 19.70 15.80 9.42
C LYS A 236 18.87 15.53 10.69
N ALA A 237 17.59 15.21 10.55
CA ALA A 237 16.73 14.63 11.57
C ALA A 237 15.64 13.79 10.93
N ILE A 238 15.17 12.74 11.61
CA ILE A 238 14.14 11.83 11.11
C ILE A 238 13.08 11.63 12.17
N LEU A 239 11.84 12.04 11.89
CA LEU A 239 10.69 11.77 12.75
C LEU A 239 9.83 10.67 12.14
N MET A 240 9.52 9.66 12.94
CA MET A 240 8.65 8.53 12.57
C MET A 240 7.46 8.47 13.50
N ILE A 241 6.24 8.63 12.97
CA ILE A 241 4.99 8.51 13.73
C ILE A 241 4.14 7.35 13.22
N GLY A 242 3.70 6.47 14.12
CA GLY A 242 2.89 5.31 13.75
C GLY A 242 3.51 4.46 12.65
N SER A 243 4.84 4.39 12.63
CA SER A 243 5.66 3.69 11.65
C SER A 243 6.70 2.82 12.35
N ASN A 244 6.68 1.53 12.04
CA ASN A 244 7.62 0.56 12.60
C ASN A 244 8.38 -0.17 11.49
N PRO A 245 9.31 0.52 10.79
CA PRO A 245 10.04 -0.07 9.68
C PRO A 245 10.88 -1.28 10.10
N ALA A 246 11.37 -1.38 11.32
CA ALA A 246 12.10 -2.56 11.79
C ALA A 246 11.31 -3.87 11.68
N GLU A 247 9.98 -3.81 11.65
CA GLU A 247 9.11 -4.97 11.45
C GLU A 247 8.44 -4.97 10.07
N ALA A 248 7.95 -3.82 9.60
CA ALA A 248 7.19 -3.73 8.35
C ALA A 248 8.07 -3.61 7.09
N HIS A 249 9.18 -2.84 7.18
CA HIS A 249 10.06 -2.50 6.06
C HIS A 249 11.55 -2.60 6.46
N PRO A 250 12.04 -3.76 6.95
CA PRO A 250 13.33 -3.83 7.63
C PRO A 250 14.51 -3.31 6.81
N VAL A 251 14.51 -3.54 5.50
CA VAL A 251 15.60 -3.11 4.61
C VAL A 251 15.65 -1.58 4.46
N ALA A 252 14.53 -0.87 4.61
CA ALA A 252 14.53 0.59 4.56
C ALA A 252 15.28 1.25 5.73
N LEU A 253 15.46 0.53 6.85
CA LEU A 253 16.24 1.05 7.99
C LEU A 253 17.70 1.36 7.64
N GLN A 254 18.29 0.66 6.66
CA GLN A 254 19.66 0.97 6.25
C GLN A 254 19.82 2.43 5.80
N HIS A 255 18.80 2.99 5.14
CA HIS A 255 18.80 4.38 4.68
C HIS A 255 18.62 5.38 5.84
N ILE A 256 17.84 5.01 6.86
CA ILE A 256 17.66 5.80 8.08
C ILE A 256 18.94 5.79 8.90
N PHE A 257 19.57 4.63 9.08
CA PHE A 257 20.82 4.52 9.83
C PHE A 257 21.98 5.21 9.12
N LYS A 258 21.98 5.23 7.80
CA LYS A 258 22.99 5.96 7.04
C LYS A 258 22.94 7.47 7.31
N ALA A 259 21.75 8.06 7.43
CA ALA A 259 21.62 9.45 7.88
C ALA A 259 22.15 9.67 9.29
N LYS A 260 21.91 8.73 10.20
CA LYS A 260 22.46 8.79 11.57
C LYS A 260 23.97 8.69 11.58
N GLU A 261 24.55 7.82 10.76
CA GLU A 261 26.01 7.64 10.64
C GLU A 261 26.71 8.84 10.00
N GLU A 262 26.17 9.38 8.92
CA GLU A 262 26.81 10.43 8.12
C GLU A 262 26.53 11.85 8.63
N ASN A 263 25.31 12.10 9.14
CA ASN A 263 24.86 13.42 9.54
C ASN A 263 24.63 13.57 11.06
N ASN A 264 24.86 12.52 11.85
CA ASN A 264 24.46 12.45 13.27
C ASN A 264 22.96 12.76 13.47
N ALA A 265 22.13 12.40 12.50
CA ALA A 265 20.71 12.71 12.47
C ALA A 265 19.98 12.07 13.67
N PRO A 266 19.35 12.86 14.57
CA PRO A 266 18.54 12.30 15.64
C PRO A 266 17.33 11.60 15.06
N ILE A 267 16.99 10.43 15.63
CA ILE A 267 15.82 9.63 15.31
C ILE A 267 14.75 9.86 16.38
N ILE A 268 13.60 10.36 15.96
CA ILE A 268 12.44 10.59 16.82
C ILE A 268 11.36 9.57 16.46
N VAL A 269 10.85 8.83 17.45
CA VAL A 269 9.79 7.84 17.25
C VAL A 269 8.58 8.17 18.13
N ILE A 270 7.42 8.25 17.52
CA ILE A 270 6.13 8.49 18.18
C ILE A 270 5.24 7.27 17.91
N ASP A 271 4.94 6.50 18.96
CA ASP A 271 4.14 5.28 18.86
C ASP A 271 3.53 4.94 20.24
N PRO A 272 2.32 4.40 20.33
CA PRO A 272 1.77 3.93 21.62
C PRO A 272 2.48 2.70 22.19
N ARG A 273 3.26 1.99 21.37
CA ARG A 273 4.04 0.80 21.72
C ARG A 273 5.54 1.08 21.61
N PHE A 274 6.33 0.64 22.58
CA PHE A 274 7.79 0.63 22.41
C PHE A 274 8.18 -0.45 21.40
N THR A 275 8.33 -0.04 20.15
CA THR A 275 8.59 -0.92 19.00
C THR A 275 10.05 -1.26 18.82
N ARG A 276 10.37 -2.22 17.92
CA ARG A 276 11.77 -2.47 17.51
C ARG A 276 12.42 -1.23 16.89
N THR A 277 11.66 -0.39 16.21
CA THR A 277 12.14 0.90 15.69
C THR A 277 12.41 1.89 16.82
N ALA A 278 11.54 1.95 17.84
CA ALA A 278 11.71 2.83 19.00
C ALA A 278 12.99 2.51 19.80
N ALA A 279 13.47 1.27 19.75
CA ALA A 279 14.72 0.88 20.39
C ALA A 279 15.97 1.60 19.82
N HIS A 280 15.86 2.23 18.66
CA HIS A 280 16.93 3.00 18.01
C HIS A 280 16.73 4.51 18.10
N ALA A 281 15.65 4.95 18.75
CA ALA A 281 15.28 6.36 18.86
C ALA A 281 16.15 7.12 19.86
N ASP A 282 16.53 8.34 19.53
CA ASP A 282 17.10 9.32 20.44
C ASP A 282 15.99 10.00 21.27
N HIS A 283 14.79 10.15 20.67
CA HIS A 283 13.58 10.63 21.35
C HIS A 283 12.43 9.65 21.10
N PHE A 284 11.87 9.08 22.16
CA PHE A 284 10.67 8.26 22.10
C PHE A 284 9.51 8.93 22.82
N LEU A 285 8.40 9.16 22.13
CA LEU A 285 7.17 9.73 22.63
C LEU A 285 6.07 8.66 22.62
N GLN A 286 5.66 8.19 23.79
CA GLN A 286 4.63 7.16 23.92
C GLN A 286 3.25 7.84 24.00
N ILE A 287 2.57 7.89 22.86
CA ILE A 287 1.32 8.62 22.69
C ILE A 287 0.09 7.76 23.05
N ARG A 288 -0.96 8.37 23.59
CA ARG A 288 -2.30 7.75 23.67
C ARG A 288 -2.83 7.55 22.24
N PRO A 289 -3.27 6.34 21.86
CA PRO A 289 -3.83 6.10 20.52
C PRO A 289 -4.94 7.07 20.15
N GLY A 290 -4.96 7.56 18.91
CA GLY A 290 -5.96 8.51 18.40
C GLY A 290 -5.73 9.98 18.76
N THR A 291 -4.55 10.36 19.24
CA THR A 291 -4.22 11.75 19.61
C THR A 291 -3.06 12.35 18.80
N ASP A 292 -2.94 11.96 17.56
CA ASP A 292 -1.90 12.42 16.63
C ASP A 292 -1.98 13.92 16.37
N VAL A 293 -3.17 14.44 16.03
CA VAL A 293 -3.37 15.88 15.77
C VAL A 293 -2.99 16.74 16.98
N PRO A 294 -3.46 16.47 18.23
CA PRO A 294 -3.03 17.19 19.42
C PRO A 294 -1.51 17.23 19.59
N LEU A 295 -0.83 16.10 19.38
CA LEU A 295 0.61 16.03 19.53
C LEU A 295 1.34 16.89 18.49
N ILE A 296 0.95 16.79 17.22
CA ILE A 296 1.54 17.60 16.15
C ILE A 296 1.26 19.08 16.33
N TRP A 297 0.05 19.45 16.79
CA TRP A 297 -0.27 20.83 17.11
C TRP A 297 0.53 21.34 18.32
N GLY A 298 0.78 20.52 19.33
CA GLY A 298 1.69 20.83 20.43
C GLY A 298 3.14 21.04 19.94
N MET A 299 3.62 20.23 19.01
CA MET A 299 4.92 20.48 18.38
C MET A 299 4.92 21.81 17.59
N LEU A 300 3.87 22.11 16.83
CA LEU A 300 3.75 23.40 16.12
C LEU A 300 3.56 24.57 17.05
N TRP A 301 2.94 24.39 18.21
CA TRP A 301 2.88 25.43 19.25
C TRP A 301 4.28 25.86 19.66
N HIS A 302 5.19 24.92 19.95
CA HIS A 302 6.58 25.23 20.25
C HIS A 302 7.32 25.87 19.07
N VAL A 303 7.04 25.46 17.81
CA VAL A 303 7.63 26.08 16.61
C VAL A 303 7.25 27.55 16.53
N PHE A 304 5.97 27.88 16.72
CA PHE A 304 5.49 29.26 16.60
C PHE A 304 5.92 30.15 17.77
N GLU A 305 5.89 29.64 19.01
CA GLU A 305 6.30 30.40 20.19
C GLU A 305 7.80 30.72 20.19
N ASN A 306 8.62 29.85 19.62
CA ASN A 306 10.07 30.06 19.54
C ASN A 306 10.52 30.68 18.21
N GLY A 307 9.62 30.92 17.26
CA GLY A 307 9.95 31.51 15.96
C GLY A 307 10.80 30.62 15.05
N TRP A 308 10.63 29.29 15.16
CA TRP A 308 11.41 28.31 14.38
C TRP A 308 10.84 28.03 12.99
N GLU A 309 9.68 28.61 12.66
CA GLU A 309 9.06 28.46 11.35
C GLU A 309 9.91 29.10 10.22
N ASP A 310 9.82 28.55 9.04
CA ASP A 310 10.39 29.16 7.81
C ASP A 310 9.41 30.19 7.23
N LYS A 311 9.49 31.42 7.70
CA LYS A 311 8.57 32.51 7.35
C LYS A 311 8.57 32.81 5.85
N GLU A 312 9.74 32.70 5.19
CA GLU A 312 9.85 33.02 3.77
C GLU A 312 9.25 31.90 2.90
N PHE A 313 9.51 30.64 3.23
CA PHE A 313 8.86 29.51 2.57
C PHE A 313 7.33 29.57 2.74
N ILE A 314 6.84 29.86 3.94
CA ILE A 314 5.41 30.02 4.23
C ILE A 314 4.82 31.11 3.34
N ARG A 315 5.41 32.30 3.33
CA ARG A 315 4.93 33.44 2.56
C ARG A 315 4.82 33.12 1.06
N GLN A 316 5.85 32.52 0.51
CA GLN A 316 5.92 32.22 -0.93
C GLN A 316 5.06 31.03 -1.33
N ARG A 317 5.01 29.98 -0.52
CA ARG A 317 4.60 28.65 -0.98
C ARG A 317 3.46 27.99 -0.19
N VAL A 318 2.91 28.63 0.85
CA VAL A 318 1.87 28.02 1.68
C VAL A 318 0.67 28.95 1.84
N TYR A 319 -0.52 28.39 1.61
CA TYR A 319 -1.81 29.06 1.85
C TYR A 319 -2.42 28.55 3.15
N GLY A 320 -3.02 29.44 3.95
CA GLY A 320 -3.87 29.09 5.08
C GLY A 320 -3.10 28.80 6.38
N VAL A 321 -1.88 29.30 6.55
CA VAL A 321 -1.10 29.08 7.79
C VAL A 321 -1.66 29.85 8.97
N GLU A 322 -2.32 30.99 8.74
CA GLU A 322 -2.90 31.76 9.84
C GLU A 322 -4.05 31.03 10.54
N GLU A 323 -4.92 30.37 9.80
CA GLU A 323 -5.98 29.52 10.35
C GLU A 323 -5.40 28.33 11.13
N ILE A 324 -4.27 27.77 10.67
CA ILE A 324 -3.53 26.75 11.41
C ILE A 324 -2.99 27.33 12.73
N ARG A 325 -2.39 28.54 12.70
CA ARG A 325 -1.86 29.19 13.90
C ARG A 325 -2.96 29.42 14.95
N GLN A 326 -4.16 29.83 14.53
CA GLN A 326 -5.31 30.00 15.42
C GLN A 326 -5.76 28.68 16.05
N GLU A 327 -5.74 27.57 15.30
CA GLU A 327 -6.07 26.25 15.85
C GLU A 327 -4.96 25.76 16.80
N VAL A 328 -3.70 25.92 16.42
CA VAL A 328 -2.54 25.51 17.23
C VAL A 328 -2.47 26.26 18.56
N ALA A 329 -2.88 27.54 18.62
CA ALA A 329 -2.88 28.32 19.85
C ALA A 329 -3.73 27.71 20.99
N LYS A 330 -4.70 26.86 20.67
CA LYS A 330 -5.53 26.14 21.65
C LYS A 330 -4.79 24.96 22.30
N TRP A 331 -3.69 24.50 21.69
CA TRP A 331 -2.93 23.33 22.08
C TRP A 331 -1.69 23.72 22.89
N THR A 332 -1.94 24.35 24.07
CA THR A 332 -0.88 24.66 25.03
C THR A 332 -0.20 23.37 25.52
N PRO A 333 1.02 23.43 26.03
CA PRO A 333 1.74 22.25 26.53
C PRO A 333 0.92 21.41 27.53
N ASP A 334 0.24 22.06 28.48
CA ASP A 334 -0.62 21.40 29.47
C ASP A 334 -1.80 20.65 28.83
N GLU A 335 -2.45 21.26 27.83
CA GLU A 335 -3.57 20.64 27.13
C GLU A 335 -3.07 19.45 26.27
N VAL A 336 -1.92 19.58 25.64
CA VAL A 336 -1.29 18.49 24.87
C VAL A 336 -0.95 17.31 25.80
N GLU A 337 -0.31 17.56 26.94
CA GLU A 337 0.02 16.51 27.89
C GLU A 337 -1.27 15.86 28.46
N ARG A 338 -2.30 16.65 28.79
CA ARG A 338 -3.59 16.17 29.27
C ARG A 338 -4.30 15.24 28.29
N VAL A 339 -4.24 15.55 27.00
CA VAL A 339 -4.95 14.81 25.96
C VAL A 339 -4.13 13.62 25.45
N THR A 340 -2.84 13.81 25.25
CA THR A 340 -1.95 12.80 24.62
C THR A 340 -1.26 11.87 25.61
N GLY A 341 -1.10 12.31 26.86
CA GLY A 341 -0.30 11.63 27.88
C GLY A 341 1.22 11.78 27.68
N VAL A 342 1.67 12.63 26.75
CA VAL A 342 3.10 12.85 26.47
C VAL A 342 3.59 14.08 27.25
N PRO A 343 4.58 13.94 28.14
CA PRO A 343 5.12 15.07 28.92
C PRO A 343 5.66 16.20 28.02
N GLU A 344 5.37 17.46 28.41
CA GLU A 344 5.77 18.67 27.66
C GLU A 344 7.24 18.67 27.27
N GLY A 345 8.15 18.38 28.20
CA GLY A 345 9.58 18.40 27.93
C GLY A 345 10.02 17.40 26.85
N ARG A 346 9.29 16.29 26.65
CA ARG A 346 9.54 15.35 25.56
C ARG A 346 9.04 15.91 24.22
N VAL A 347 7.89 16.57 24.22
CA VAL A 347 7.35 17.23 23.01
C VAL A 347 8.30 18.33 22.57
N TYR A 348 8.72 19.20 23.50
CA TYR A 348 9.68 20.26 23.23
C TYR A 348 10.99 19.74 22.67
N GLY A 349 11.61 18.72 23.33
CA GLY A 349 12.90 18.15 22.89
C GLY A 349 12.83 17.54 21.49
N ALA A 350 11.77 16.80 21.17
CA ALA A 350 11.57 16.22 19.84
C ALA A 350 11.34 17.31 18.78
N THR A 351 10.57 18.35 19.12
CA THR A 351 10.31 19.48 18.20
C THR A 351 11.59 20.25 17.90
N LYS A 352 12.37 20.55 18.94
CA LYS A 352 13.64 21.26 18.81
C LYS A 352 14.63 20.45 17.95
N ALA A 353 14.69 19.13 18.13
CA ALA A 353 15.53 18.27 17.30
C ALA A 353 15.18 18.37 15.80
N MET A 354 13.89 18.45 15.46
CA MET A 354 13.44 18.65 14.07
C MET A 354 13.73 20.07 13.54
N ALA A 355 13.54 21.07 14.37
CA ALA A 355 13.72 22.47 13.98
C ALA A 355 15.20 22.85 13.79
N ASP A 356 16.07 22.38 14.68
CA ASP A 356 17.52 22.69 14.62
C ASP A 356 18.26 21.92 13.50
N ASN A 357 17.77 20.74 13.14
CA ASN A 357 18.44 19.84 12.19
C ASN A 357 17.67 19.73 10.86
N ARG A 358 17.60 20.85 10.13
CA ARG A 358 16.99 20.89 8.79
C ARG A 358 18.06 20.74 7.69
N PRO A 359 17.77 20.08 6.54
CA PRO A 359 16.50 19.44 6.19
C PRO A 359 16.19 18.21 7.05
N SER A 360 14.95 18.10 7.48
CA SER A 360 14.47 16.95 8.28
C SER A 360 13.30 16.24 7.60
N THR A 361 13.30 14.92 7.66
CA THR A 361 12.25 14.11 7.04
C THR A 361 11.19 13.66 8.04
N PHE A 362 9.96 13.55 7.57
CA PHE A 362 8.81 13.05 8.32
C PHE A 362 8.32 11.74 7.72
N VAL A 363 8.33 10.67 8.49
CA VAL A 363 7.95 9.32 8.06
C VAL A 363 6.69 8.87 8.78
N TRP A 364 5.72 8.33 8.07
CA TRP A 364 4.58 7.65 8.68
C TRP A 364 4.15 6.40 7.91
N CYS A 365 3.36 5.57 8.59
CA CYS A 365 2.76 4.38 8.04
C CYS A 365 1.31 4.23 8.55
N MET A 366 0.89 3.01 8.83
CA MET A 366 -0.50 2.66 9.15
C MET A 366 -0.99 3.23 10.48
N GLY A 367 -0.09 3.47 11.45
CA GLY A 367 -0.46 3.96 12.77
C GLY A 367 -1.16 5.32 12.75
N GLY A 368 -0.72 6.25 11.87
CA GLY A 368 -1.37 7.55 11.72
C GLY A 368 -2.53 7.58 10.73
N THR A 369 -2.66 6.55 9.88
CA THR A 369 -3.61 6.57 8.75
C THR A 369 -4.90 5.80 9.01
N GLN A 370 -4.86 4.71 9.77
CA GLN A 370 -6.00 3.84 10.02
C GLN A 370 -6.85 4.33 11.21
N HIS A 371 -7.33 5.56 11.12
CA HIS A 371 -8.17 6.23 12.11
C HIS A 371 -9.42 6.84 11.49
N THR A 372 -10.47 6.99 12.28
CA THR A 372 -11.69 7.74 11.91
C THR A 372 -11.38 9.17 11.45
N ILE A 373 -10.28 9.75 11.94
CA ILE A 373 -9.77 11.06 11.55
C ILE A 373 -8.42 10.99 10.79
N GLY A 374 -8.13 9.87 10.13
CA GLY A 374 -6.84 9.65 9.47
C GLY A 374 -6.49 10.72 8.43
N ASN A 375 -7.48 11.34 7.77
CA ASN A 375 -7.23 12.47 6.89
C ASN A 375 -6.74 13.72 7.65
N ASN A 376 -7.24 13.98 8.86
CA ASN A 376 -6.78 15.10 9.71
C ASN A 376 -5.35 14.85 10.19
N ASN A 377 -5.04 13.62 10.63
CA ASN A 377 -3.70 13.22 11.04
C ASN A 377 -2.67 13.48 9.93
N THR A 378 -2.90 12.94 8.74
CA THR A 378 -1.95 13.05 7.63
C THR A 378 -1.78 14.49 7.13
N ARG A 379 -2.82 15.32 7.17
CA ARG A 379 -2.70 16.74 6.84
C ARG A 379 -1.93 17.51 7.92
N ALA A 380 -2.11 17.18 9.20
CA ALA A 380 -1.32 17.78 10.28
C ALA A 380 0.19 17.51 10.09
N TYR A 381 0.56 16.27 9.69
CA TYR A 381 1.95 15.91 9.37
C TYR A 381 2.49 16.72 8.19
N CYS A 382 1.67 16.91 7.15
CA CYS A 382 2.03 17.74 6.01
C CYS A 382 2.26 19.20 6.41
N VAL A 383 1.36 19.77 7.23
CA VAL A 383 1.47 21.15 7.71
C VAL A 383 2.73 21.36 8.55
N PHE A 384 3.10 20.38 9.38
CA PHE A 384 4.34 20.45 10.16
C PHE A 384 5.58 20.61 9.25
N GLN A 385 5.66 19.82 8.19
CA GLN A 385 6.76 19.91 7.21
C GLN A 385 6.74 21.20 6.38
N LEU A 386 5.55 21.71 6.07
CA LEU A 386 5.41 23.00 5.36
C LEU A 386 5.88 24.16 6.24
N VAL A 387 5.51 24.17 7.51
CA VAL A 387 5.88 25.24 8.46
C VAL A 387 7.39 25.28 8.69
N LEU A 388 8.06 24.14 8.70
CA LEU A 388 9.52 24.06 8.83
C LEU A 388 10.29 24.26 7.50
N GLY A 389 9.61 24.44 6.34
CA GLY A 389 10.26 24.61 5.05
C GLY A 389 10.96 23.35 4.52
N ASN A 390 10.59 22.16 4.99
CA ASN A 390 11.25 20.88 4.63
C ASN A 390 10.74 20.23 3.34
N MET A 391 9.99 20.95 2.51
CA MET A 391 9.39 20.40 1.30
C MET A 391 10.12 20.81 0.03
N GLY A 392 10.36 19.84 -0.86
CA GLY A 392 11.03 20.04 -2.13
C GLY A 392 12.55 20.11 -2.05
N VAL A 393 13.13 19.64 -0.97
CA VAL A 393 14.58 19.62 -0.74
C VAL A 393 15.07 18.18 -0.47
N PRO A 394 16.31 17.83 -0.90
CA PRO A 394 16.92 16.56 -0.51
C PRO A 394 17.01 16.41 1.02
N GLY A 395 16.73 15.23 1.53
CA GLY A 395 16.73 14.92 2.98
C GLY A 395 15.52 15.45 3.75
N GLY A 396 14.63 16.20 3.10
CA GLY A 396 13.37 16.66 3.67
C GLY A 396 12.18 15.77 3.27
N GLY A 397 11.04 16.40 3.11
CA GLY A 397 9.83 15.78 2.58
C GLY A 397 9.03 14.95 3.56
N THR A 398 8.02 14.30 2.99
CA THR A 398 7.16 13.34 3.69
C THR A 398 7.33 11.96 3.06
N ASN A 399 7.87 11.03 3.83
CA ASN A 399 8.26 9.71 3.37
C ASN A 399 7.29 8.66 3.90
N ILE A 400 6.38 8.21 3.03
CA ILE A 400 5.26 7.34 3.37
C ILE A 400 5.64 5.89 3.08
N PHE A 401 5.74 5.07 4.10
CA PHE A 401 6.08 3.66 3.94
C PHE A 401 4.79 2.84 3.75
N ARG A 402 4.45 2.56 2.48
CA ARG A 402 3.29 1.73 2.14
C ARG A 402 3.55 0.25 2.45
N GLY A 403 2.50 -0.53 2.65
CA GLY A 403 2.62 -1.93 3.06
C GLY A 403 3.09 -2.85 1.94
N HIS A 404 2.19 -3.18 1.02
CA HIS A 404 2.43 -4.18 -0.04
C HIS A 404 3.35 -3.68 -1.15
N ASP A 405 3.97 -4.63 -1.83
CA ASP A 405 4.95 -4.42 -2.91
C ASP A 405 4.44 -3.55 -4.07
N ASN A 406 3.16 -3.68 -4.45
CA ASN A 406 2.56 -2.87 -5.52
C ASN A 406 1.30 -2.11 -5.09
N VAL A 407 1.12 -1.81 -3.80
CA VAL A 407 -0.04 -1.02 -3.36
C VAL A 407 -0.02 0.41 -3.92
N GLN A 408 1.16 0.98 -4.18
CA GLN A 408 1.29 2.27 -4.88
C GLN A 408 0.75 2.13 -6.30
N GLY A 409 1.25 1.16 -7.07
CA GLY A 409 0.86 0.95 -8.46
C GLY A 409 -0.63 0.62 -8.63
N ALA A 410 -1.17 -0.35 -7.90
CA ALA A 410 -2.59 -0.69 -7.98
C ALA A 410 -3.51 0.51 -7.64
N THR A 411 -3.06 1.41 -6.76
CA THR A 411 -3.74 2.69 -6.48
C THR A 411 -3.64 3.63 -7.67
N ASP A 412 -2.45 3.78 -8.25
CA ASP A 412 -2.19 4.62 -9.42
C ASP A 412 -3.01 4.17 -10.63
N LEU A 413 -3.18 2.86 -10.80
CA LEU A 413 -3.96 2.23 -11.88
C LEU A 413 -5.48 2.22 -11.61
N GLY A 414 -5.93 2.87 -10.53
CA GLY A 414 -7.34 3.18 -10.29
C GLY A 414 -8.20 2.01 -9.81
N VAL A 415 -7.61 0.96 -9.20
CA VAL A 415 -8.39 -0.11 -8.55
C VAL A 415 -9.03 0.42 -7.27
N LEU A 416 -9.86 1.44 -7.43
CA LEU A 416 -10.55 2.15 -6.37
C LEU A 416 -11.98 2.51 -6.80
N SER A 417 -12.90 2.48 -5.85
CA SER A 417 -14.32 2.75 -6.09
C SER A 417 -14.65 4.22 -6.46
N ASN A 418 -13.66 5.11 -6.47
CA ASN A 418 -13.85 6.55 -6.64
C ASN A 418 -12.98 7.20 -7.73
N THR A 419 -12.26 6.42 -8.51
CA THR A 419 -11.36 6.96 -9.53
C THR A 419 -11.16 6.00 -10.71
N LEU A 420 -10.67 6.55 -11.82
CA LEU A 420 -10.11 5.84 -12.98
C LEU A 420 -8.58 5.83 -12.89
N PRO A 421 -7.86 5.05 -13.72
CA PRO A 421 -6.40 5.04 -13.73
C PRO A 421 -5.82 6.46 -13.78
N GLY A 422 -4.69 6.69 -13.11
CA GLY A 422 -4.05 8.00 -13.03
C GLY A 422 -4.76 9.04 -12.13
N TYR A 423 -5.62 8.59 -11.22
CA TYR A 423 -6.45 9.47 -10.38
C TYR A 423 -7.38 10.40 -11.18
N TYR A 424 -7.71 10.04 -12.40
CA TYR A 424 -8.80 10.67 -13.13
C TYR A 424 -10.11 10.36 -12.40
N GLY A 425 -10.84 11.40 -11.99
CA GLY A 425 -12.11 11.19 -11.26
C GLY A 425 -13.19 10.55 -12.16
N LEU A 426 -14.34 10.21 -11.57
CA LEU A 426 -15.46 9.56 -12.27
C LEU A 426 -16.36 10.54 -13.06
N LYS A 427 -15.81 11.66 -13.54
CA LYS A 427 -16.58 12.63 -14.34
C LYS A 427 -16.62 12.23 -15.80
N THR A 428 -17.64 12.69 -16.52
CA THR A 428 -17.84 12.40 -17.96
C THR A 428 -16.58 12.63 -18.79
N GLY A 429 -15.83 13.73 -18.55
CA GLY A 429 -14.58 14.02 -19.28
C GLY A 429 -13.51 12.95 -19.07
N SER A 430 -13.39 12.42 -17.86
CA SER A 430 -12.43 11.35 -17.54
C SER A 430 -12.82 10.03 -18.21
N TRP A 431 -14.11 9.70 -18.21
CA TRP A 431 -14.61 8.52 -18.91
C TRP A 431 -14.42 8.61 -20.43
N LYS A 432 -14.68 9.78 -21.03
CA LYS A 432 -14.41 10.01 -22.45
C LYS A 432 -12.92 9.93 -22.81
N HIS A 433 -12.05 10.38 -21.89
CA HIS A 433 -10.60 10.22 -22.06
C HIS A 433 -10.21 8.74 -22.10
N TRP A 434 -10.65 7.95 -21.11
CA TRP A 434 -10.31 6.52 -21.07
C TRP A 434 -10.99 5.72 -22.16
N ALA A 435 -12.25 6.06 -22.57
CA ALA A 435 -12.88 5.45 -23.73
C ALA A 435 -12.02 5.62 -24.99
N LYS A 436 -11.47 6.83 -25.20
CA LYS A 436 -10.55 7.09 -26.32
C LYS A 436 -9.25 6.29 -26.22
N VAL A 437 -8.64 6.18 -25.03
CA VAL A 437 -7.42 5.38 -24.81
C VAL A 437 -7.68 3.90 -25.08
N TRP A 438 -8.85 3.39 -24.71
CA TRP A 438 -9.28 2.00 -24.94
C TRP A 438 -9.77 1.75 -26.37
N ASP A 439 -9.83 2.78 -27.22
CA ASP A 439 -10.43 2.76 -28.55
C ASP A 439 -11.86 2.23 -28.56
N LEU A 440 -12.69 2.72 -27.60
CA LEU A 440 -14.07 2.33 -27.42
C LEU A 440 -15.01 3.51 -27.51
N ASP A 441 -16.25 3.23 -27.90
CA ASP A 441 -17.34 4.21 -27.84
C ASP A 441 -17.72 4.50 -26.38
N TYR A 442 -17.73 5.77 -26.01
CA TYR A 442 -18.15 6.22 -24.68
C TYR A 442 -19.58 5.80 -24.33
N GLU A 443 -20.52 5.86 -25.31
CA GLU A 443 -21.92 5.48 -25.08
C GLU A 443 -22.05 3.96 -24.86
N TRP A 444 -21.20 3.14 -25.50
CA TRP A 444 -21.14 1.71 -25.23
C TRP A 444 -20.73 1.45 -23.77
N ILE A 445 -19.65 2.09 -23.28
CA ILE A 445 -19.22 1.94 -21.88
C ILE A 445 -20.33 2.40 -20.93
N LYS A 446 -20.93 3.56 -21.18
CA LYS A 446 -22.03 4.11 -20.38
C LYS A 446 -23.23 3.17 -20.33
N GLY A 447 -23.55 2.51 -21.47
CA GLY A 447 -24.61 1.51 -21.57
C GLY A 447 -24.40 0.24 -20.75
N ARG A 448 -23.14 -0.02 -20.32
CA ARG A 448 -22.83 -1.16 -19.43
C ARG A 448 -23.27 -0.91 -17.99
N PHE A 449 -23.32 0.35 -17.56
CA PHE A 449 -23.74 0.74 -16.21
C PHE A 449 -25.26 0.75 -16.10
N ASP A 450 -25.76 0.60 -14.87
CA ASP A 450 -27.16 0.84 -14.55
C ASP A 450 -27.54 2.28 -14.94
N GLN A 451 -28.71 2.45 -15.55
CA GLN A 451 -29.16 3.78 -16.02
C GLN A 451 -29.77 4.63 -14.90
N GLY A 452 -29.67 4.20 -13.65
CA GLY A 452 -30.12 4.95 -12.48
C GLY A 452 -29.29 6.21 -12.21
N SER A 453 -29.89 7.16 -11.52
CA SER A 453 -29.24 8.35 -10.99
C SER A 453 -29.46 8.42 -9.47
N TYR A 454 -28.44 8.83 -8.74
CA TYR A 454 -28.49 8.93 -7.29
C TYR A 454 -27.96 10.27 -6.79
N GLU A 455 -28.55 10.80 -5.75
CA GLU A 455 -28.08 12.01 -5.09
C GLU A 455 -26.73 11.76 -4.43
N GLN A 456 -25.69 12.50 -4.84
CA GLN A 456 -24.32 12.36 -4.29
C GLN A 456 -23.93 13.50 -3.36
N SER A 457 -24.37 14.72 -3.62
CA SER A 457 -24.12 15.90 -2.79
C SER A 457 -24.93 17.10 -3.31
N LYS A 458 -25.37 17.97 -2.44
CA LYS A 458 -26.06 19.25 -2.74
C LYS A 458 -27.32 19.09 -3.60
N GLY A 459 -28.09 18.02 -3.42
CA GLY A 459 -29.38 17.83 -4.06
C GLY A 459 -29.32 17.64 -5.60
N LYS A 460 -28.19 17.17 -6.14
CA LYS A 460 -28.06 16.87 -7.58
C LYS A 460 -27.99 15.37 -7.80
N ASP A 461 -28.90 14.89 -8.63
CA ASP A 461 -28.84 13.54 -9.15
C ASP A 461 -27.69 13.39 -10.16
N VAL A 462 -26.91 12.35 -9.97
CA VAL A 462 -25.77 12.02 -10.82
C VAL A 462 -25.92 10.59 -11.33
N HIS A 463 -25.70 10.38 -12.64
CA HIS A 463 -25.72 9.06 -13.23
C HIS A 463 -24.77 8.11 -12.48
N VAL A 464 -25.17 6.87 -12.26
CA VAL A 464 -24.44 5.87 -11.46
C VAL A 464 -22.99 5.69 -11.92
N MET A 465 -22.72 5.76 -13.21
CA MET A 465 -21.36 5.72 -13.78
C MET A 465 -20.44 6.81 -13.21
N ASN A 466 -20.99 7.97 -12.88
CA ASN A 466 -20.25 9.12 -12.36
C ASN A 466 -20.26 9.18 -10.83
N THR A 467 -20.84 8.20 -10.17
CA THR A 467 -20.88 8.10 -8.69
C THR A 467 -19.79 7.18 -8.16
N LYS A 468 -19.34 7.45 -6.93
CA LYS A 468 -18.43 6.54 -6.22
C LYS A 468 -19.14 5.23 -5.94
N GLY A 469 -18.44 4.10 -6.10
CA GLY A 469 -18.90 2.79 -5.66
C GLY A 469 -18.78 2.62 -4.14
N ILE A 470 -19.19 1.47 -3.63
CA ILE A 470 -19.01 1.07 -2.25
C ILE A 470 -17.50 0.80 -2.02
N PRO A 471 -16.85 1.39 -0.98
CA PRO A 471 -15.46 1.08 -0.66
C PRO A 471 -15.34 -0.30 0.00
N VAL A 472 -14.19 -0.97 -0.16
CA VAL A 472 -13.97 -2.31 0.41
C VAL A 472 -14.15 -2.38 1.91
N SER A 473 -13.86 -1.33 2.65
CA SER A 473 -14.12 -1.27 4.10
C SER A 473 -15.60 -1.39 4.47
N ARG A 474 -16.51 -1.18 3.51
CA ARG A 474 -17.97 -1.11 3.72
C ARG A 474 -18.77 -2.12 2.87
N TRP A 475 -18.11 -3.09 2.19
CA TRP A 475 -18.88 -4.09 1.41
C TRP A 475 -19.83 -4.91 2.28
N ILE A 476 -19.48 -5.11 3.55
CA ILE A 476 -20.35 -5.78 4.55
C ILE A 476 -21.70 -5.07 4.63
N ASP A 477 -21.68 -3.74 4.72
CA ASP A 477 -22.91 -2.93 4.74
C ASP A 477 -23.63 -2.97 3.39
N GLY A 478 -22.88 -3.04 2.28
CA GLY A 478 -23.46 -3.26 0.94
C GLY A 478 -24.28 -4.55 0.81
N VAL A 479 -23.96 -5.55 1.62
CA VAL A 479 -24.71 -6.84 1.70
C VAL A 479 -25.80 -6.82 2.77
N LEU A 480 -25.51 -6.28 3.96
CA LEU A 480 -26.36 -6.45 5.16
C LEU A 480 -27.31 -5.28 5.43
N GLU A 481 -27.00 -4.08 4.96
CA GLU A 481 -27.83 -2.88 5.18
C GLU A 481 -29.20 -3.04 4.49
N ASP A 482 -30.17 -2.34 5.01
CA ASP A 482 -31.49 -2.27 4.37
C ASP A 482 -31.35 -1.64 2.99
N LYS A 483 -31.98 -2.25 2.00
CA LYS A 483 -31.93 -1.80 0.60
C LYS A 483 -32.30 -0.31 0.44
N ASP A 484 -33.27 0.18 1.20
CA ASP A 484 -33.72 1.57 1.13
C ASP A 484 -32.70 2.58 1.67
N ASN A 485 -31.68 2.11 2.36
CA ASN A 485 -30.56 2.91 2.87
C ASN A 485 -29.35 2.92 1.95
N ILE A 486 -29.35 2.14 0.87
CA ILE A 486 -28.23 2.03 -0.05
C ILE A 486 -28.50 2.83 -1.33
N ALA A 487 -27.59 3.70 -1.74
CA ALA A 487 -27.69 4.47 -2.97
C ALA A 487 -27.26 3.66 -4.21
N GLN A 488 -27.89 2.52 -4.43
CA GLN A 488 -27.83 1.68 -5.63
C GLN A 488 -29.11 0.83 -5.76
N LYS A 489 -29.32 0.21 -6.93
CA LYS A 489 -30.56 -0.48 -7.25
C LYS A 489 -30.87 -1.67 -6.34
N ASP A 490 -29.82 -2.44 -5.95
CA ASP A 490 -29.98 -3.61 -5.08
C ASP A 490 -28.70 -3.82 -4.22
N ASN A 491 -28.79 -4.68 -3.19
CA ASN A 491 -27.65 -5.09 -2.37
C ASN A 491 -26.60 -5.83 -3.20
N VAL A 492 -25.39 -5.92 -2.67
CA VAL A 492 -24.34 -6.78 -3.21
C VAL A 492 -24.75 -8.24 -3.03
N LYS A 493 -24.77 -9.01 -4.12
CA LYS A 493 -25.15 -10.42 -4.20
C LYS A 493 -23.97 -11.34 -4.47
N ALA A 494 -22.97 -10.85 -5.18
CA ALA A 494 -21.76 -11.60 -5.47
C ALA A 494 -20.51 -10.83 -5.07
N MET A 495 -19.53 -11.54 -4.52
CA MET A 495 -18.20 -11.03 -4.20
C MET A 495 -17.13 -11.83 -4.94
N ILE A 496 -16.24 -11.13 -5.60
CA ILE A 496 -15.04 -11.70 -6.19
C ILE A 496 -13.84 -11.19 -5.37
N PHE A 497 -13.29 -12.06 -4.53
CA PHE A 497 -12.05 -11.80 -3.78
C PHE A 497 -10.87 -12.22 -4.64
N TRP A 498 -10.14 -11.26 -5.18
CA TRP A 498 -9.00 -11.53 -6.05
C TRP A 498 -7.71 -11.05 -5.39
N GLY A 499 -6.97 -11.97 -4.80
CA GLY A 499 -5.75 -11.68 -4.04
C GLY A 499 -5.99 -10.82 -2.80
N HIS A 500 -7.02 -11.12 -2.01
CA HIS A 500 -7.40 -10.33 -0.83
C HIS A 500 -7.83 -11.20 0.35
N ALA A 501 -7.16 -11.04 1.50
CA ALA A 501 -7.46 -11.74 2.73
C ALA A 501 -8.41 -10.90 3.62
N PRO A 502 -9.57 -11.44 4.01
CA PRO A 502 -10.61 -10.68 4.72
C PRO A 502 -10.22 -10.33 6.16
N ASN A 503 -9.33 -11.07 6.81
CA ASN A 503 -8.84 -10.78 8.17
C ASN A 503 -8.08 -9.45 8.28
N SER A 504 -7.74 -8.81 7.17
CA SER A 504 -7.22 -7.44 7.16
C SER A 504 -8.30 -6.36 7.34
N GLN A 505 -9.58 -6.75 7.34
CA GLN A 505 -10.73 -5.87 7.55
C GLN A 505 -11.33 -6.06 8.94
N THR A 506 -11.95 -4.99 9.49
CA THR A 506 -12.63 -5.01 10.78
C THR A 506 -14.00 -5.71 10.70
N ARG A 507 -14.65 -5.91 11.85
CA ARG A 507 -16.02 -6.44 11.94
C ARG A 507 -16.15 -7.89 11.45
N GLY A 508 -15.23 -8.77 11.87
CA GLY A 508 -15.16 -10.16 11.39
C GLY A 508 -16.45 -10.97 11.54
N ALA A 509 -17.19 -10.79 12.65
CA ALA A 509 -18.46 -11.49 12.86
C ALA A 509 -19.56 -11.07 11.88
N GLU A 510 -19.64 -9.78 11.56
CA GLU A 510 -20.59 -9.29 10.55
C GLU A 510 -20.17 -9.68 9.14
N MET A 511 -18.86 -9.74 8.90
CA MET A 511 -18.30 -10.22 7.63
C MET A 511 -18.71 -11.68 7.36
N LYS A 512 -18.66 -12.54 8.37
CA LYS A 512 -19.17 -13.93 8.27
C LYS A 512 -20.64 -13.95 7.85
N LYS A 513 -21.49 -13.16 8.52
CA LYS A 513 -22.91 -13.05 8.16
C LYS A 513 -23.12 -12.53 6.74
N ALA A 514 -22.30 -11.56 6.30
CA ALA A 514 -22.38 -11.03 4.94
C ALA A 514 -21.99 -12.09 3.91
N MET A 515 -20.91 -12.86 4.13
CA MET A 515 -20.50 -13.97 3.24
C MET A 515 -21.59 -15.03 3.12
N GLU A 516 -22.30 -15.34 4.20
CA GLU A 516 -23.40 -16.32 4.21
C GLU A 516 -24.62 -15.85 3.41
N LYS A 517 -24.84 -14.53 3.33
CA LYS A 517 -25.99 -13.94 2.62
C LYS A 517 -25.74 -13.75 1.12
N LEU A 518 -24.51 -13.85 0.63
CA LEU A 518 -24.20 -13.76 -0.79
C LEU A 518 -24.76 -14.92 -1.61
N ASP A 519 -25.13 -14.71 -2.84
CA ASP A 519 -25.49 -15.76 -3.78
C ASP A 519 -24.25 -16.48 -4.31
N LEU A 520 -23.18 -15.73 -4.62
CA LEU A 520 -21.94 -16.24 -5.19
C LEU A 520 -20.71 -15.67 -4.47
N LEU A 521 -19.72 -16.53 -4.19
CA LEU A 521 -18.43 -16.18 -3.64
C LEU A 521 -17.32 -16.80 -4.49
N VAL A 522 -16.49 -15.96 -5.11
CA VAL A 522 -15.35 -16.39 -5.94
C VAL A 522 -14.07 -15.90 -5.29
N ILE A 523 -13.09 -16.78 -5.13
CA ILE A 523 -11.77 -16.50 -4.56
C ILE A 523 -10.72 -16.88 -5.61
N VAL A 524 -9.92 -15.91 -6.03
CA VAL A 524 -8.80 -16.09 -6.96
C VAL A 524 -7.52 -15.77 -6.22
N ASP A 525 -6.71 -16.78 -5.93
CA ASP A 525 -5.51 -16.62 -5.10
C ASP A 525 -4.56 -17.81 -5.31
N PRO A 526 -3.25 -17.66 -5.14
CA PRO A 526 -2.32 -18.80 -5.12
C PRO A 526 -2.53 -19.74 -3.93
N TYR A 527 -3.04 -19.21 -2.81
CA TYR A 527 -3.31 -19.94 -1.57
C TYR A 527 -4.78 -19.77 -1.15
N PRO A 528 -5.41 -20.75 -0.49
CA PRO A 528 -6.75 -20.52 0.05
C PRO A 528 -6.65 -19.50 1.18
N THR A 529 -7.30 -18.37 1.00
CA THR A 529 -7.41 -17.35 2.05
C THR A 529 -8.49 -17.74 3.06
N SER A 530 -8.52 -17.06 4.19
CA SER A 530 -9.57 -17.24 5.20
C SER A 530 -10.98 -16.97 4.67
N THR A 531 -11.14 -16.29 3.53
CA THR A 531 -12.41 -16.15 2.82
C THR A 531 -13.05 -17.50 2.50
N SER A 532 -12.24 -18.53 2.24
CA SER A 532 -12.71 -19.88 1.87
C SER A 532 -13.33 -20.66 3.02
N ILE A 533 -13.09 -20.26 4.27
CA ILE A 533 -13.46 -21.04 5.47
C ILE A 533 -14.29 -20.25 6.50
N MET A 534 -14.28 -18.93 6.47
CA MET A 534 -14.92 -18.06 7.47
C MET A 534 -16.43 -17.89 7.21
N HIS A 535 -17.10 -18.97 6.83
CA HIS A 535 -18.53 -19.04 6.56
C HIS A 535 -19.06 -20.47 6.75
N ASP A 536 -20.38 -20.63 6.81
CA ASP A 536 -21.06 -21.93 6.90
C ASP A 536 -21.81 -22.32 5.61
N ARG A 537 -21.39 -21.71 4.47
CA ARG A 537 -21.95 -22.03 3.15
C ARG A 537 -21.65 -23.48 2.78
N LYS A 538 -22.58 -24.11 2.06
CA LYS A 538 -22.41 -25.49 1.52
C LYS A 538 -22.20 -25.48 0.00
N ASN A 539 -22.59 -24.40 -0.70
CA ASN A 539 -22.54 -24.27 -2.14
C ASN A 539 -22.23 -22.82 -2.54
N GLY A 540 -22.00 -22.58 -3.83
CA GLY A 540 -21.80 -21.23 -4.40
C GLY A 540 -20.47 -20.58 -3.99
N VAL A 541 -19.43 -21.38 -3.76
CA VAL A 541 -18.06 -20.91 -3.46
C VAL A 541 -17.08 -21.57 -4.43
N TYR A 542 -16.23 -20.76 -5.07
CA TYR A 542 -15.21 -21.22 -6.01
C TYR A 542 -13.83 -20.76 -5.56
N LEU A 543 -12.82 -21.65 -5.65
CA LEU A 543 -11.41 -21.34 -5.47
C LEU A 543 -10.69 -21.54 -6.80
N LEU A 544 -10.08 -20.47 -7.32
CA LEU A 544 -9.35 -20.48 -8.58
C LEU A 544 -7.87 -20.26 -8.30
N PRO A 545 -6.98 -21.20 -8.71
CA PRO A 545 -5.56 -21.12 -8.45
C PRO A 545 -4.88 -20.07 -9.35
N ALA A 546 -4.55 -18.90 -8.80
CA ALA A 546 -3.71 -17.93 -9.49
C ALA A 546 -2.24 -18.35 -9.44
N ALA A 547 -1.47 -17.96 -10.46
CA ALA A 547 -0.02 -18.01 -10.42
C ALA A 547 0.53 -17.03 -9.37
N THR A 548 1.66 -17.37 -8.74
CA THR A 548 2.37 -16.41 -7.88
C THR A 548 3.05 -15.34 -8.72
N GLN A 549 3.43 -14.23 -8.09
CA GLN A 549 4.13 -13.13 -8.77
C GLN A 549 5.50 -13.54 -9.35
N MET A 550 6.08 -14.65 -8.91
CA MET A 550 7.33 -15.20 -9.43
C MET A 550 7.13 -16.12 -10.64
N GLU A 551 5.90 -16.51 -10.91
CA GLU A 551 5.47 -17.33 -12.05
C GLU A 551 4.90 -16.49 -13.21
N THR A 552 4.89 -15.18 -13.04
CA THR A 552 4.44 -14.20 -14.03
C THR A 552 5.41 -13.02 -14.09
N TYR A 553 5.14 -12.03 -14.90
CA TYR A 553 5.98 -10.85 -15.08
C TYR A 553 5.14 -9.59 -15.22
N GLY A 554 5.77 -8.42 -15.08
CA GLY A 554 5.15 -7.12 -15.21
C GLY A 554 5.88 -6.07 -14.39
N SER A 555 5.38 -4.85 -14.39
CA SER A 555 5.94 -3.77 -13.59
C SER A 555 5.28 -3.65 -12.22
N VAL A 556 6.02 -3.15 -11.24
CA VAL A 556 5.53 -2.85 -9.89
C VAL A 556 6.06 -1.49 -9.43
N THR A 557 5.26 -0.76 -8.66
CA THR A 557 5.62 0.57 -8.18
C THR A 557 5.94 0.55 -6.69
N ALA A 558 7.19 0.80 -6.33
CA ALA A 558 7.63 0.96 -4.95
C ALA A 558 7.02 2.22 -4.29
N SER A 559 7.08 2.32 -2.97
CA SER A 559 6.53 3.50 -2.24
C SER A 559 7.10 4.83 -2.71
N ASN A 560 8.36 4.86 -3.11
CA ASN A 560 9.05 6.05 -3.61
C ASN A 560 8.71 6.39 -5.07
N ARG A 561 7.66 5.80 -5.64
CA ARG A 561 7.17 6.08 -7.00
C ARG A 561 8.03 5.51 -8.13
N SER A 562 9.08 4.76 -7.82
CA SER A 562 9.89 4.07 -8.83
C SER A 562 9.17 2.84 -9.34
N LEU A 563 9.09 2.68 -10.67
CA LEU A 563 8.59 1.47 -11.32
C LEU A 563 9.75 0.51 -11.54
N GLN A 564 9.53 -0.74 -11.19
CA GLN A 564 10.52 -1.79 -11.36
C GLN A 564 9.93 -2.92 -12.19
N TRP A 565 10.70 -3.45 -13.14
CA TRP A 565 10.29 -4.65 -13.86
C TRP A 565 10.51 -5.88 -12.97
N ARG A 566 9.49 -6.73 -12.87
CA ARG A 566 9.58 -8.04 -12.21
C ARG A 566 9.59 -9.11 -13.26
N SER A 567 10.69 -9.84 -13.38
CA SER A 567 10.82 -10.94 -14.34
C SER A 567 10.26 -12.24 -13.78
N LYS A 568 9.65 -13.04 -14.65
CA LYS A 568 9.23 -14.40 -14.33
C LYS A 568 10.45 -15.26 -13.99
N VAL A 569 10.38 -15.95 -12.86
CA VAL A 569 11.44 -16.84 -12.35
C VAL A 569 11.23 -18.28 -12.82
N ILE A 570 10.03 -18.79 -12.65
CA ILE A 570 9.62 -20.16 -13.05
C ILE A 570 8.27 -20.10 -13.77
N ASP A 571 7.92 -21.15 -14.48
CA ASP A 571 6.60 -21.30 -15.06
C ASP A 571 5.55 -21.59 -13.98
N PRO A 572 4.26 -21.24 -14.22
CA PRO A 572 3.17 -21.55 -13.31
C PRO A 572 3.14 -23.02 -12.92
N LEU A 573 2.96 -23.29 -11.62
CA LEU A 573 2.91 -24.65 -11.10
C LEU A 573 1.47 -25.17 -11.09
N PHE A 574 1.33 -26.48 -11.30
CA PHE A 574 0.05 -27.19 -11.32
C PHE A 574 -0.87 -26.67 -12.43
N GLU A 575 -2.15 -26.46 -12.15
CA GLU A 575 -3.12 -25.87 -13.07
C GLU A 575 -3.31 -24.36 -12.81
N SER A 576 -2.37 -23.69 -12.10
CA SER A 576 -2.49 -22.25 -11.84
C SER A 576 -2.27 -21.42 -13.11
N LEU A 577 -2.99 -20.30 -13.23
CA LEU A 577 -2.91 -19.39 -14.36
C LEU A 577 -2.53 -17.97 -13.89
N PRO A 578 -1.79 -17.20 -14.71
CA PRO A 578 -1.61 -15.76 -14.46
C PRO A 578 -2.96 -15.03 -14.37
N ASP A 579 -3.05 -14.03 -13.51
CA ASP A 579 -4.29 -13.27 -13.29
C ASP A 579 -4.86 -12.70 -14.59
N HIS A 580 -4.04 -12.16 -15.48
CA HIS A 580 -4.47 -11.61 -16.78
C HIS A 580 -5.04 -12.68 -17.72
N THR A 581 -4.56 -13.93 -17.62
CA THR A 581 -5.14 -15.07 -18.36
C THR A 581 -6.51 -15.43 -17.80
N ILE A 582 -6.68 -15.43 -16.47
CA ILE A 582 -7.98 -15.66 -15.84
C ILE A 582 -8.97 -14.55 -16.21
N MET A 583 -8.51 -13.29 -16.25
CA MET A 583 -9.31 -12.13 -16.69
C MET A 583 -9.75 -12.29 -18.15
N TYR A 584 -8.87 -12.78 -19.03
CA TYR A 584 -9.21 -13.05 -20.43
C TYR A 584 -10.33 -14.11 -20.55
N LYS A 585 -10.14 -15.26 -19.90
CA LYS A 585 -11.14 -16.35 -19.90
C LYS A 585 -12.50 -15.88 -19.36
N LEU A 586 -12.50 -15.17 -18.24
CA LEU A 586 -13.73 -14.66 -17.63
C LEU A 586 -14.41 -13.60 -18.51
N SER A 587 -13.66 -12.62 -19.04
CA SER A 587 -14.22 -11.58 -19.92
C SER A 587 -14.77 -12.15 -21.22
N LYS A 588 -14.18 -13.23 -21.76
CA LYS A 588 -14.71 -13.96 -22.91
C LYS A 588 -16.07 -14.58 -22.61
N LYS A 589 -16.19 -15.25 -21.46
CA LYS A 589 -17.49 -15.78 -20.99
C LYS A 589 -18.53 -14.68 -20.75
N LEU A 590 -18.10 -13.54 -20.22
CA LEU A 590 -18.97 -12.37 -19.96
C LEU A 590 -19.28 -11.51 -21.19
N GLY A 591 -18.70 -11.82 -22.36
CA GLY A 591 -19.02 -11.24 -23.65
C GLY A 591 -18.45 -9.85 -23.91
N PHE A 592 -17.26 -9.53 -23.36
CA PHE A 592 -16.56 -8.24 -23.61
C PHE A 592 -15.01 -8.37 -23.68
N SER A 593 -14.50 -9.56 -24.03
CA SER A 593 -13.05 -9.76 -24.18
C SER A 593 -12.45 -8.93 -25.29
N ASP A 594 -13.18 -8.77 -26.41
CA ASP A 594 -12.69 -8.04 -27.58
C ASP A 594 -12.50 -6.55 -27.25
N GLU A 595 -13.38 -5.99 -26.44
CA GLU A 595 -13.28 -4.61 -25.97
C GLU A 595 -12.20 -4.46 -24.89
N LEU A 596 -12.10 -5.44 -23.97
CA LEU A 596 -11.11 -5.40 -22.89
C LEU A 596 -9.68 -5.44 -23.43
N PHE A 597 -9.41 -6.26 -24.45
CA PHE A 597 -8.09 -6.49 -25.01
C PHE A 597 -7.89 -5.88 -26.41
N LYS A 598 -8.71 -4.92 -26.80
CA LYS A 598 -8.73 -4.34 -28.15
C LYS A 598 -7.36 -3.84 -28.65
N ASN A 599 -6.56 -3.23 -27.78
CA ASN A 599 -5.22 -2.70 -28.06
C ASN A 599 -4.10 -3.63 -27.57
N ILE A 600 -4.40 -4.86 -27.16
CA ILE A 600 -3.49 -5.77 -26.49
C ILE A 600 -3.47 -7.08 -27.25
N GLU A 601 -2.27 -7.48 -27.70
CA GLU A 601 -2.10 -8.79 -28.34
C GLU A 601 -2.40 -9.91 -27.36
N VAL A 602 -3.18 -10.90 -27.78
CA VAL A 602 -3.43 -12.14 -27.00
C VAL A 602 -2.81 -13.32 -27.75
N LYS A 603 -1.83 -13.96 -27.13
CA LYS A 603 -1.15 -15.13 -27.67
C LYS A 603 -1.76 -16.40 -27.08
N GLY A 604 -2.55 -17.11 -27.88
CA GLY A 604 -3.34 -18.21 -27.34
C GLY A 604 -4.45 -17.67 -26.45
N GLU A 605 -4.28 -17.81 -25.13
CA GLU A 605 -5.20 -17.24 -24.13
C GLU A 605 -4.49 -16.27 -23.15
N GLU A 606 -3.21 -15.96 -23.42
CA GLU A 606 -2.39 -15.09 -22.58
C GLU A 606 -2.24 -13.70 -23.21
N PRO A 607 -2.78 -12.64 -22.58
CA PRO A 607 -2.58 -11.24 -22.97
C PRO A 607 -1.11 -10.82 -22.83
N TYR A 608 -0.60 -10.05 -23.79
CA TYR A 608 0.78 -9.58 -23.79
C TYR A 608 0.96 -8.37 -22.87
N ILE A 609 1.65 -8.57 -21.75
CA ILE A 609 1.75 -7.61 -20.64
C ILE A 609 2.44 -6.29 -21.03
N GLU A 610 3.43 -6.34 -21.93
CA GLU A 610 4.09 -5.13 -22.44
C GLU A 610 3.12 -4.21 -23.19
N ASP A 611 2.15 -4.77 -23.94
CA ASP A 611 1.14 -3.95 -24.62
C ASP A 611 0.18 -3.29 -23.62
N VAL A 612 -0.11 -3.98 -22.50
CA VAL A 612 -0.89 -3.36 -21.42
C VAL A 612 -0.16 -2.15 -20.86
N LEU A 613 1.15 -2.25 -20.61
CA LEU A 613 1.94 -1.10 -20.13
C LEU A 613 2.00 0.02 -21.17
N ARG A 614 2.08 -0.29 -22.46
CA ARG A 614 2.00 0.71 -23.55
C ARG A 614 0.65 1.40 -23.59
N GLU A 615 -0.46 0.69 -23.38
CA GLU A 615 -1.79 1.30 -23.26
C GLU A 615 -1.86 2.24 -22.03
N ILE A 616 -1.33 1.84 -20.88
CA ILE A 616 -1.20 2.70 -19.71
C ILE A 616 -0.40 3.97 -20.04
N ASN A 617 0.76 3.82 -20.69
CA ASN A 617 1.63 4.94 -21.06
C ASN A 617 0.92 5.94 -21.99
N SER A 618 0.01 5.48 -22.85
CA SER A 618 -0.73 6.37 -23.77
C SER A 618 -1.75 7.27 -23.05
N GLY A 619 -2.23 6.88 -21.87
CA GLY A 619 -3.36 7.54 -21.20
C GLY A 619 -3.06 8.25 -19.86
N MET A 620 -2.02 7.85 -19.12
CA MET A 620 -1.80 8.32 -17.75
C MET A 620 -0.88 9.54 -17.67
N TRP A 621 -1.34 10.68 -18.17
CA TRP A 621 -0.58 11.95 -18.14
C TRP A 621 -0.62 12.65 -16.78
N THR A 622 -1.72 12.55 -16.04
CA THR A 622 -1.96 13.28 -14.77
C THR A 622 -0.91 13.04 -13.70
N ILE A 623 -0.33 11.85 -13.66
CA ILE A 623 0.75 11.47 -12.74
C ILE A 623 2.03 11.03 -13.47
N GLY A 624 2.06 11.19 -14.80
CA GLY A 624 3.28 10.99 -15.59
C GLY A 624 3.78 9.55 -15.64
N TYR A 625 2.94 8.62 -16.07
CA TYR A 625 3.37 7.25 -16.43
C TYR A 625 3.79 7.14 -17.91
N THR A 626 3.66 8.20 -18.67
CA THR A 626 3.79 8.17 -20.12
C THR A 626 5.21 7.94 -20.64
N GLY A 627 6.22 8.18 -19.81
CA GLY A 627 7.63 7.95 -20.15
C GLY A 627 8.19 6.60 -19.68
N GLN A 628 7.38 5.77 -19.06
CA GLN A 628 7.81 4.52 -18.39
C GLN A 628 7.56 3.29 -19.26
N SER A 629 8.26 3.17 -20.39
CA SER A 629 8.09 2.03 -21.30
C SER A 629 8.66 0.72 -20.75
N PRO A 630 8.14 -0.45 -21.19
CA PRO A 630 8.70 -1.76 -20.84
C PRO A 630 10.20 -1.87 -21.11
N GLU A 631 10.65 -1.30 -22.22
CA GLU A 631 12.06 -1.35 -22.67
C GLU A 631 12.97 -0.59 -21.69
N ARG A 632 12.56 0.61 -21.27
CA ARG A 632 13.33 1.41 -20.28
C ARG A 632 13.37 0.70 -18.93
N LEU A 633 12.25 0.18 -18.44
CA LEU A 633 12.20 -0.53 -17.16
C LEU A 633 13.04 -1.80 -17.15
N LYS A 634 13.03 -2.58 -18.24
CA LYS A 634 13.91 -3.75 -18.42
C LYS A 634 15.39 -3.37 -18.47
N SER A 635 15.72 -2.29 -19.17
CA SER A 635 17.08 -1.74 -19.20
C SER A 635 17.57 -1.33 -17.81
N HIS A 636 16.71 -0.71 -16.99
CA HIS A 636 17.04 -0.40 -15.59
C HIS A 636 17.30 -1.66 -14.76
N GLN A 637 16.51 -2.73 -14.94
CA GLN A 637 16.71 -3.99 -14.24
C GLN A 637 18.04 -4.66 -14.61
N GLU A 638 18.41 -4.62 -15.88
CA GLU A 638 19.67 -5.21 -16.34
C GLU A 638 20.89 -4.46 -15.81
N ASN A 639 20.77 -3.14 -15.61
CA ASN A 639 21.88 -2.24 -15.30
C ASN A 639 21.81 -1.65 -13.88
N TRP A 640 21.32 -2.36 -12.86
CA TRP A 640 21.21 -1.87 -11.48
C TRP A 640 22.47 -1.20 -10.95
N GLY A 641 23.65 -1.73 -11.27
CA GLY A 641 24.93 -1.23 -10.78
C GLY A 641 25.35 0.16 -11.27
N THR A 642 24.65 0.73 -12.28
CA THR A 642 24.95 2.08 -12.80
C THR A 642 24.27 3.19 -11.99
N PHE A 643 23.32 2.85 -11.13
CA PHE A 643 22.56 3.83 -10.36
C PHE A 643 23.26 4.18 -9.05
N ASP A 644 23.49 5.47 -8.85
CA ASP A 644 24.05 5.99 -7.60
C ASP A 644 23.17 5.66 -6.38
N TYR A 645 23.81 5.30 -5.26
CA TYR A 645 23.09 4.78 -4.09
C TYR A 645 22.28 5.85 -3.34
N THR A 646 22.62 7.12 -3.46
CA THR A 646 21.91 8.22 -2.75
C THR A 646 20.94 8.94 -3.66
N SER A 647 21.38 9.38 -4.83
CA SER A 647 20.58 10.15 -5.77
C SER A 647 19.67 9.30 -6.65
N LEU A 648 19.94 8.01 -6.76
CA LEU A 648 19.30 7.07 -7.70
C LEU A 648 19.52 7.44 -9.19
N LYS A 649 20.44 8.33 -9.52
CA LYS A 649 20.74 8.74 -10.89
C LYS A 649 21.72 7.74 -11.52
N ALA A 650 21.45 7.34 -12.75
CA ALA A 650 22.36 6.49 -13.50
C ALA A 650 23.58 7.31 -13.98
N GLU A 651 24.76 6.72 -13.84
CA GLU A 651 26.03 7.25 -14.29
C GLU A 651 26.63 6.30 -15.36
N GLY A 652 26.48 6.69 -16.61
CA GLY A 652 26.88 5.87 -17.74
C GLY A 652 25.92 4.73 -18.09
N GLY A 653 26.26 3.98 -19.16
CA GLY A 653 25.45 2.86 -19.63
C GLY A 653 24.17 3.26 -20.37
N PRO A 654 23.28 2.27 -20.66
CA PRO A 654 22.07 2.52 -21.45
C PRO A 654 21.02 3.44 -20.78
N ALA A 655 21.08 3.57 -19.46
CA ALA A 655 20.15 4.38 -18.66
C ALA A 655 20.77 5.71 -18.20
N ASP A 656 21.91 6.13 -18.77
CA ASP A 656 22.63 7.33 -18.35
C ASP A 656 21.72 8.56 -18.22
N GLY A 657 21.76 9.20 -17.04
CA GLY A 657 20.95 10.36 -16.70
C GLY A 657 19.54 10.06 -16.17
N ASP A 658 19.01 8.84 -16.34
CA ASP A 658 17.73 8.43 -15.77
C ASP A 658 17.84 8.23 -14.26
N PHE A 659 16.73 8.44 -13.53
CA PHE A 659 16.62 8.02 -12.14
C PHE A 659 16.02 6.60 -12.06
N TYR A 660 16.53 5.77 -11.16
CA TYR A 660 16.17 4.37 -11.06
C TYR A 660 14.65 4.16 -10.96
N GLY A 661 14.12 3.35 -11.90
CA GLY A 661 12.70 3.05 -12.00
C GLY A 661 11.86 4.22 -12.47
N LEU A 662 12.45 5.28 -13.03
CA LEU A 662 11.75 6.45 -13.57
C LEU A 662 10.66 6.94 -12.62
N PRO A 663 10.99 7.41 -11.38
CA PRO A 663 9.99 7.77 -10.40
C PRO A 663 8.98 8.75 -11.00
N TRP A 664 7.70 8.41 -10.93
CA TRP A 664 6.68 9.28 -11.50
C TRP A 664 6.55 10.61 -10.68
N PRO A 665 6.22 11.74 -11.30
CA PRO A 665 5.99 11.96 -12.73
C PRO A 665 7.23 11.73 -13.61
N SER A 666 7.06 10.87 -14.65
CA SER A 666 7.99 10.71 -15.76
C SER A 666 7.17 10.86 -17.04
N TRP A 667 7.19 12.08 -17.62
CA TRP A 667 6.32 12.39 -18.72
C TRP A 667 6.95 12.12 -20.09
N GLY A 668 6.08 12.06 -21.08
CA GLY A 668 6.43 12.06 -22.48
C GLY A 668 6.42 10.70 -23.11
N THR A 669 6.97 10.66 -24.30
CA THR A 669 7.24 9.45 -25.04
C THR A 669 8.66 8.97 -24.74
N PRO A 670 9.05 7.77 -25.14
CA PRO A 670 10.45 7.32 -25.03
C PRO A 670 11.45 8.26 -25.65
N GLU A 671 11.07 9.00 -26.71
CA GLU A 671 11.91 9.98 -27.40
C GLU A 671 12.15 11.26 -26.56
N MET A 672 11.21 11.65 -25.69
CA MET A 672 11.41 12.78 -24.77
C MET A 672 12.43 12.50 -23.69
N LYS A 673 12.64 11.23 -23.35
CA LYS A 673 13.61 10.74 -22.35
C LYS A 673 13.56 11.50 -21.01
N HIS A 674 12.33 11.80 -20.52
CA HIS A 674 12.21 12.41 -19.20
C HIS A 674 12.77 11.45 -18.13
N PRO A 675 13.70 11.91 -17.26
CA PRO A 675 14.48 11.00 -16.39
C PRO A 675 13.71 10.44 -15.20
N GLY A 676 12.49 10.91 -14.95
CA GLY A 676 11.73 10.71 -13.71
C GLY A 676 11.93 11.84 -12.71
N THR A 677 11.12 11.85 -11.64
CA THR A 677 11.09 12.90 -10.61
C THR A 677 11.36 12.28 -9.24
N PRO A 678 12.62 12.13 -8.82
CA PRO A 678 12.96 11.45 -7.57
C PRO A 678 12.47 12.21 -6.33
N ASN A 679 12.58 13.54 -6.34
CA ASN A 679 12.05 14.41 -5.30
C ASN A 679 10.93 15.27 -5.86
N LEU A 680 9.70 15.02 -5.40
CA LEU A 680 8.58 15.89 -5.74
C LEU A 680 8.81 17.31 -5.20
N TYR A 681 8.34 18.29 -5.95
CA TYR A 681 8.30 19.69 -5.56
C TYR A 681 9.68 20.38 -5.43
N ASN A 682 10.69 19.84 -6.10
CA ASN A 682 12.00 20.45 -6.19
C ASN A 682 12.06 21.51 -7.32
N PRO A 683 11.87 22.81 -7.03
CA PRO A 683 11.92 23.87 -8.04
C PRO A 683 13.35 24.25 -8.43
N ALA A 684 14.37 23.70 -7.76
CA ALA A 684 15.78 23.99 -8.08
C ALA A 684 16.25 23.27 -9.36
N LEU A 685 15.54 22.23 -9.80
CA LEU A 685 15.80 21.53 -11.05
C LEU A 685 14.81 21.98 -12.12
N SER A 686 15.24 21.95 -13.38
CA SER A 686 14.30 22.06 -14.51
C SER A 686 13.35 20.86 -14.56
N VAL A 687 12.20 21.03 -15.22
CA VAL A 687 11.27 19.90 -15.44
C VAL A 687 11.94 18.77 -16.22
N ALA A 688 12.76 19.12 -17.21
CA ALA A 688 13.51 18.15 -18.02
C ALA A 688 14.55 17.36 -17.20
N GLU A 689 15.03 17.89 -16.09
CA GLU A 689 15.94 17.23 -15.14
C GLU A 689 15.22 16.51 -13.99
N GLY A 690 13.89 16.47 -14.00
CA GLY A 690 13.08 15.89 -12.92
C GLY A 690 12.63 16.87 -11.83
N GLY A 691 12.66 18.19 -12.11
CA GLY A 691 12.10 19.21 -11.22
C GLY A 691 10.58 19.29 -11.32
N LEU A 692 9.93 19.73 -10.24
CA LEU A 692 8.50 19.90 -10.15
C LEU A 692 8.14 20.96 -9.11
N THR A 693 6.91 21.50 -9.21
CA THR A 693 6.34 22.48 -8.27
C THR A 693 5.04 21.95 -7.68
N PHE A 694 4.52 22.60 -6.64
CA PHE A 694 3.17 22.26 -6.13
C PHE A 694 2.12 22.53 -7.20
N ARG A 695 1.10 21.69 -7.26
CA ARG A 695 0.11 21.71 -8.34
C ARG A 695 -0.98 22.76 -8.11
N ALA A 696 -1.25 23.60 -9.11
CA ALA A 696 -2.35 24.58 -9.11
C ALA A 696 -3.74 23.94 -9.34
N ARG A 697 -4.07 22.92 -8.56
CA ARG A 697 -5.26 22.06 -8.76
C ARG A 697 -6.60 22.77 -8.48
N PHE A 698 -6.63 23.81 -7.63
CA PHE A 698 -7.86 24.33 -7.03
C PHE A 698 -8.16 25.78 -7.44
N GLY A 699 -7.55 26.25 -8.54
CA GLY A 699 -7.68 27.61 -9.03
C GLY A 699 -6.49 28.48 -8.68
N VAL A 700 -6.60 29.75 -8.98
CA VAL A 700 -5.51 30.76 -8.85
C VAL A 700 -5.78 31.75 -7.73
N GLU A 701 -6.98 31.78 -7.18
CA GLU A 701 -7.40 32.73 -6.14
C GLU A 701 -8.42 32.07 -5.19
N ARG A 702 -8.39 32.46 -3.92
CA ARG A 702 -9.42 32.14 -2.94
C ARG A 702 -9.55 33.25 -1.91
N ASN A 703 -10.77 33.75 -1.71
CA ASN A 703 -11.10 34.81 -0.74
C ASN A 703 -10.19 36.05 -0.86
N GLY A 704 -9.82 36.43 -2.10
CA GLY A 704 -8.92 37.56 -2.37
C GLY A 704 -7.42 37.23 -2.27
N GLU A 705 -7.04 36.04 -1.83
CA GLU A 705 -5.64 35.61 -1.76
C GLU A 705 -5.22 34.84 -3.01
N ASN A 706 -4.03 35.20 -3.55
CA ASN A 706 -3.43 34.52 -4.68
C ASN A 706 -2.89 33.14 -4.26
N LEU A 707 -3.32 32.08 -4.94
CA LEU A 707 -2.87 30.70 -4.72
C LEU A 707 -1.66 30.30 -5.55
N LEU A 708 -1.12 31.17 -6.40
CA LEU A 708 0.10 30.91 -7.16
C LEU A 708 1.33 31.24 -6.29
N ALA A 709 2.40 30.45 -6.45
CA ALA A 709 3.63 30.64 -5.71
C ALA A 709 4.45 31.79 -6.30
N GLU A 710 4.83 32.78 -5.49
CA GLU A 710 5.70 33.88 -5.88
C GLU A 710 7.17 33.41 -5.89
N GLY A 711 7.98 33.99 -6.78
CA GLY A 711 9.42 33.79 -6.85
C GLY A 711 9.87 32.35 -7.06
N SER A 712 8.93 31.42 -7.27
CA SER A 712 9.15 30.00 -7.37
C SER A 712 8.80 29.48 -8.76
N TYR A 713 9.77 28.95 -9.47
CA TYR A 713 9.61 28.36 -10.80
C TYR A 713 10.55 27.16 -10.99
N SER A 714 10.20 26.24 -11.86
CA SER A 714 11.12 25.18 -12.26
C SER A 714 12.28 25.77 -13.07
N LYS A 715 13.50 25.40 -12.70
CA LYS A 715 14.70 25.84 -13.41
C LYS A 715 14.61 25.53 -14.92
N GLY A 716 14.99 26.45 -15.76
CA GLY A 716 14.90 26.32 -17.22
C GLY A 716 13.55 26.71 -17.83
N SER A 717 12.57 27.11 -17.02
CA SER A 717 11.33 27.72 -17.50
C SER A 717 11.49 29.20 -17.70
N GLU A 718 10.84 29.74 -18.74
CA GLU A 718 10.76 31.20 -18.97
C GLU A 718 9.70 31.87 -18.09
N ILE A 719 8.78 31.07 -17.51
CA ILE A 719 7.69 31.55 -16.63
C ILE A 719 8.20 31.55 -15.20
N LYS A 720 8.29 32.75 -14.62
CA LYS A 720 8.71 33.01 -13.24
C LYS A 720 7.48 33.33 -12.38
N ASP A 721 7.66 33.43 -11.08
CA ASP A 721 6.71 33.99 -10.12
C ASP A 721 5.29 33.40 -10.19
N GLY A 722 5.19 32.09 -10.32
CA GLY A 722 3.95 31.37 -10.35
C GLY A 722 3.26 31.40 -11.73
N TYR A 723 2.51 30.34 -11.98
CA TYR A 723 1.68 30.19 -13.18
C TYR A 723 0.55 29.19 -12.91
N PRO A 724 -0.63 29.37 -13.59
CA PRO A 724 -1.74 28.44 -13.46
C PRO A 724 -1.47 27.13 -14.22
N GLU A 725 -2.39 26.16 -14.09
CA GLU A 725 -2.41 24.99 -14.98
C GLU A 725 -2.54 25.48 -16.44
N PHE A 726 -1.80 24.85 -17.36
CA PHE A 726 -1.77 25.25 -18.77
C PHE A 726 -3.09 24.92 -19.50
N THR A 727 -3.53 25.82 -20.33
CA THR A 727 -4.71 25.68 -21.19
C THR A 727 -4.33 25.98 -22.64
N GLY A 728 -5.19 25.61 -23.59
CA GLY A 728 -5.00 25.97 -25.01
C GLY A 728 -4.85 27.47 -25.23
N ASP A 729 -5.67 28.28 -24.57
CA ASP A 729 -5.59 29.74 -24.64
C ASP A 729 -4.29 30.29 -24.06
N MET A 730 -3.78 29.70 -23.01
CA MET A 730 -2.46 30.04 -22.44
C MET A 730 -1.34 29.74 -23.43
N LEU A 731 -1.37 28.56 -24.09
CA LEU A 731 -0.39 28.22 -25.11
C LEU A 731 -0.43 29.22 -26.29
N LYS A 732 -1.62 29.64 -26.73
CA LYS A 732 -1.78 30.68 -27.77
C LYS A 732 -1.15 32.00 -27.34
N LYS A 733 -1.44 32.46 -26.12
CA LYS A 733 -0.89 33.69 -25.55
C LYS A 733 0.64 33.67 -25.43
N LEU A 734 1.22 32.49 -25.11
CA LEU A 734 2.68 32.32 -25.01
C LEU A 734 3.36 32.07 -26.37
N GLY A 735 2.60 31.91 -27.46
CA GLY A 735 3.15 31.57 -28.76
C GLY A 735 3.50 30.08 -28.93
N TRP A 736 3.14 29.23 -27.97
CA TRP A 736 3.50 27.81 -27.98
C TRP A 736 2.43 26.89 -28.62
N TRP A 737 1.34 27.48 -29.08
CA TRP A 737 0.25 26.73 -29.75
C TRP A 737 0.72 25.95 -30.98
N ASN A 738 1.74 26.48 -31.69
CA ASN A 738 2.27 25.83 -32.89
C ASN A 738 3.16 24.61 -32.61
N ASP A 739 3.52 24.35 -31.37
CA ASP A 739 4.20 23.14 -30.95
C ASP A 739 3.24 21.92 -30.81
N LEU A 740 1.94 22.17 -30.83
CA LEU A 740 0.95 21.12 -30.90
C LEU A 740 0.87 20.55 -32.33
N THR A 741 0.73 19.24 -32.46
CA THR A 741 0.38 18.60 -33.73
C THR A 741 -1.02 19.01 -34.18
N ALA A 742 -1.34 18.79 -35.46
CA ALA A 742 -2.68 19.10 -35.98
C ALA A 742 -3.80 18.35 -35.19
N ALA A 743 -3.59 17.10 -34.83
CA ALA A 743 -4.53 16.32 -34.04
C ALA A 743 -4.68 16.86 -32.59
N GLU A 744 -3.56 17.25 -31.94
CA GLU A 744 -3.58 17.85 -30.61
C GLU A 744 -4.28 19.23 -30.62
N LYS A 745 -4.08 20.06 -31.67
CA LYS A 745 -4.79 21.34 -31.83
C LYS A 745 -6.30 21.15 -31.83
N VAL A 746 -6.80 20.19 -32.60
CA VAL A 746 -8.23 19.87 -32.65
C VAL A 746 -8.75 19.43 -31.27
N GLN A 747 -7.95 18.69 -30.52
CA GLN A 747 -8.33 18.22 -29.18
C GLN A 747 -8.31 19.32 -28.11
N ALA A 748 -7.36 20.26 -28.23
CA ALA A 748 -7.11 21.30 -27.25
C ALA A 748 -7.95 22.59 -27.53
N GLU A 749 -8.51 22.76 -28.72
CA GLU A 749 -9.24 23.96 -29.10
C GLU A 749 -10.47 24.19 -28.21
N GLY A 750 -10.59 25.39 -27.65
CA GLY A 750 -11.69 25.77 -26.77
C GLY A 750 -11.76 25.02 -25.43
N LYS A 751 -10.75 24.21 -25.08
CA LYS A 751 -10.69 23.45 -23.84
C LYS A 751 -9.68 24.04 -22.88
N ASN A 752 -10.00 23.97 -21.60
CA ASN A 752 -9.08 24.26 -20.51
C ASN A 752 -8.49 22.98 -19.93
N TRP A 753 -7.56 23.09 -18.99
CA TRP A 753 -6.92 21.95 -18.32
C TRP A 753 -7.91 20.88 -17.81
N LYS A 754 -9.04 21.28 -17.23
CA LYS A 754 -10.00 20.35 -16.64
C LYS A 754 -10.68 19.43 -17.65
N THR A 755 -10.67 19.80 -18.93
CA THR A 755 -11.33 19.06 -20.00
C THR A 755 -10.39 18.51 -21.05
N ASP A 756 -9.18 19.04 -21.15
CA ASP A 756 -8.14 18.51 -22.04
C ASP A 756 -7.27 17.51 -21.30
N LEU A 757 -7.60 16.24 -21.45
CA LEU A 757 -6.87 15.11 -20.86
C LEU A 757 -6.01 14.38 -21.90
N SER A 758 -5.82 14.98 -23.10
CA SER A 758 -5.14 14.32 -24.21
C SER A 758 -3.63 14.22 -24.08
N GLY A 759 -3.05 15.06 -23.22
CA GLY A 759 -1.59 15.13 -23.02
C GLY A 759 -0.86 16.10 -23.94
N GLY A 760 -1.47 16.64 -24.99
CA GLY A 760 -0.82 17.58 -25.92
C GLY A 760 -0.37 18.87 -25.24
N ILE A 761 -1.21 19.48 -24.43
CA ILE A 761 -0.87 20.68 -23.64
C ILE A 761 0.24 20.37 -22.65
N GLN A 762 0.18 19.22 -21.97
CA GLN A 762 1.21 18.79 -21.03
C GLN A 762 2.55 18.60 -21.72
N ARG A 763 2.56 17.97 -22.88
CA ARG A 763 3.78 17.76 -23.67
C ARG A 763 4.45 19.09 -24.06
N VAL A 764 3.66 20.05 -24.49
CA VAL A 764 4.18 21.38 -24.86
C VAL A 764 4.71 22.12 -23.63
N ALA A 765 4.00 22.10 -22.51
CA ALA A 765 4.48 22.72 -21.27
C ALA A 765 5.86 22.14 -20.86
N ILE A 766 6.01 20.82 -20.88
CA ILE A 766 7.27 20.15 -20.54
C ILE A 766 8.38 20.55 -21.53
N LYS A 767 8.11 20.61 -22.82
CA LYS A 767 9.06 21.07 -23.85
C LYS A 767 9.64 22.45 -23.52
N HIS A 768 8.83 23.35 -22.96
CA HIS A 768 9.23 24.70 -22.55
C HIS A 768 9.71 24.79 -21.08
N GLY A 769 10.05 23.66 -20.45
CA GLY A 769 10.60 23.62 -19.09
C GLY A 769 9.58 23.89 -17.98
N CYS A 770 8.28 23.85 -18.27
CA CYS A 770 7.23 24.10 -17.30
C CYS A 770 6.58 22.81 -16.80
N ALA A 771 6.26 22.75 -15.50
CA ALA A 771 5.38 21.71 -14.97
C ALA A 771 3.97 21.89 -15.57
N PRO A 772 3.38 20.86 -16.17
CA PRO A 772 2.12 21.02 -16.91
C PRO A 772 0.92 21.40 -16.02
N PHE A 773 1.04 21.22 -14.70
CA PHE A 773 -0.01 21.47 -13.72
C PHE A 773 0.15 22.81 -12.97
N GLY A 774 0.96 23.71 -13.48
CA GLY A 774 1.18 25.01 -12.90
C GLY A 774 2.06 25.01 -11.66
N ASN A 775 2.24 26.20 -11.10
CA ASN A 775 3.06 26.45 -9.91
C ASN A 775 2.20 27.14 -8.84
N ALA A 776 1.79 26.40 -7.82
CA ALA A 776 0.86 26.85 -6.79
C ALA A 776 1.47 26.83 -5.39
N LYS A 777 0.81 27.52 -4.46
CA LYS A 777 0.99 27.34 -3.02
C LYS A 777 0.43 25.99 -2.58
N ALA A 778 1.11 25.31 -1.66
CA ALA A 778 0.52 24.22 -0.89
C ALA A 778 -0.61 24.75 0.01
N ARG A 779 -1.55 23.89 0.37
CA ARG A 779 -2.71 24.27 1.16
C ARG A 779 -2.68 23.64 2.55
N ALA A 780 -2.37 24.42 3.55
CA ALA A 780 -2.51 24.03 4.95
C ALA A 780 -4.00 23.83 5.32
N VAL A 781 -4.88 24.58 4.65
CA VAL A 781 -6.35 24.48 4.79
C VAL A 781 -6.98 23.88 3.53
N VAL A 782 -7.78 22.82 3.68
CA VAL A 782 -8.46 22.13 2.56
C VAL A 782 -9.97 22.34 2.69
N TRP A 783 -10.47 23.42 2.13
CA TRP A 783 -11.87 23.87 2.27
C TRP A 783 -12.95 22.93 1.71
N THR A 784 -12.56 21.87 0.98
CA THR A 784 -13.49 20.88 0.45
C THR A 784 -13.70 19.69 1.38
N PHE A 785 -12.96 19.63 2.49
CA PHE A 785 -13.06 18.56 3.48
C PHE A 785 -14.03 18.94 4.63
N PRO A 786 -14.58 17.96 5.35
CA PRO A 786 -15.44 18.22 6.51
C PRO A 786 -14.77 19.10 7.57
N ASP A 787 -13.47 18.90 7.80
CA ASP A 787 -12.62 19.75 8.63
C ASP A 787 -11.60 20.45 7.70
N PRO A 788 -11.85 21.70 7.29
CA PRO A 788 -10.89 22.42 6.43
C PRO A 788 -9.51 22.58 7.09
N VAL A 789 -9.48 22.99 8.33
CA VAL A 789 -8.32 22.91 9.23
C VAL A 789 -8.34 21.53 9.89
N PRO A 790 -7.22 20.79 9.94
CA PRO A 790 -7.18 19.54 10.68
C PRO A 790 -7.42 19.78 12.17
N ILE A 791 -8.48 19.20 12.72
CA ILE A 791 -8.82 19.32 14.14
C ILE A 791 -8.81 17.94 14.80
N HIS A 792 -8.64 17.94 16.11
CA HIS A 792 -8.82 16.73 16.90
C HIS A 792 -10.31 16.40 17.07
N ARG A 793 -10.63 15.13 16.91
CA ARG A 793 -11.93 14.54 17.25
C ARG A 793 -11.67 13.29 18.06
N GLU A 794 -12.29 13.21 19.22
CA GLU A 794 -12.13 12.04 20.09
C GLU A 794 -12.63 10.77 19.38
N PRO A 795 -11.93 9.62 19.52
CA PRO A 795 -12.35 8.36 18.90
C PRO A 795 -13.78 7.95 19.24
N LEU A 796 -14.42 7.17 18.36
CA LEU A 796 -15.78 6.68 18.57
C LEU A 796 -15.91 5.87 19.86
N TYR A 797 -14.92 5.02 20.11
CA TYR A 797 -14.78 4.19 21.31
C TYR A 797 -13.65 4.77 22.16
N THR A 798 -13.96 5.74 23.01
CA THR A 798 -12.94 6.37 23.86
C THR A 798 -13.15 6.03 25.33
N SER A 799 -12.04 5.85 26.06
CA SER A 799 -12.00 5.77 27.51
C SER A 799 -12.00 7.17 28.19
N ARG A 800 -11.77 8.24 27.40
CA ARG A 800 -11.70 9.61 27.88
C ARG A 800 -13.03 10.34 27.63
N ARG A 801 -14.07 9.93 28.40
CA ARG A 801 -15.41 10.51 28.29
C ARG A 801 -15.44 12.01 28.62
N ASP A 802 -14.49 12.49 29.41
CA ASP A 802 -14.28 13.91 29.73
C ASP A 802 -13.90 14.76 28.50
N LEU A 803 -13.43 14.14 27.43
CA LEU A 803 -13.01 14.83 26.19
C LEU A 803 -14.10 14.89 25.11
N VAL A 804 -15.14 14.07 25.22
CA VAL A 804 -16.16 13.92 24.15
C VAL A 804 -16.91 15.21 23.89
N GLU A 805 -17.25 15.96 24.90
CA GLU A 805 -17.97 17.24 24.77
C GLU A 805 -17.09 18.32 24.10
N LYS A 806 -15.80 18.35 24.45
CA LYS A 806 -14.85 19.32 23.88
C LYS A 806 -14.40 18.98 22.48
N TYR A 807 -14.28 17.70 22.18
CA TYR A 807 -13.76 17.18 20.91
C TYR A 807 -14.69 16.11 20.30
N PRO A 808 -15.97 16.45 19.99
CA PRO A 808 -16.95 15.49 19.49
C PRO A 808 -16.55 14.93 18.12
N THR A 809 -17.03 13.70 17.83
CA THR A 809 -16.91 13.10 16.49
C THR A 809 -17.84 13.78 15.48
N TYR A 810 -17.84 13.28 14.24
CA TYR A 810 -18.71 13.76 13.16
C TYR A 810 -20.18 13.40 13.44
N GLU A 811 -21.09 14.19 12.87
CA GLU A 811 -22.52 13.88 12.82
C GLU A 811 -22.81 12.62 11.98
N ASP A 812 -23.87 11.91 12.35
CA ASP A 812 -24.40 10.82 11.54
C ASP A 812 -24.88 11.34 10.19
N ARG A 813 -24.63 10.55 9.13
CA ARG A 813 -25.03 10.90 7.77
C ARG A 813 -25.89 9.80 7.18
N LYS A 814 -27.02 10.16 6.53
CA LYS A 814 -27.97 9.22 5.96
C LYS A 814 -27.39 8.42 4.79
N SER A 815 -26.58 9.03 3.94
CA SER A 815 -25.91 8.39 2.83
C SER A 815 -24.53 9.01 2.63
N PHE A 816 -23.51 8.18 2.66
CA PHE A 816 -22.12 8.56 2.41
C PHE A 816 -21.45 7.42 1.63
N TRP A 817 -20.87 7.73 0.45
CA TRP A 817 -20.33 6.68 -0.41
C TRP A 817 -21.33 5.53 -0.64
N ARG A 818 -22.57 5.86 -0.96
CA ARG A 818 -23.74 4.97 -1.13
C ARG A 818 -24.28 4.34 0.17
N LEU A 819 -23.71 4.60 1.34
CA LEU A 819 -24.04 3.93 2.60
C LEU A 819 -24.17 4.92 3.76
N PRO A 820 -25.03 4.67 4.75
CA PRO A 820 -25.12 5.52 5.93
C PRO A 820 -23.86 5.42 6.81
N THR A 821 -23.60 6.47 7.58
CA THR A 821 -22.58 6.50 8.63
C THR A 821 -23.19 6.78 9.98
N ARG A 822 -22.64 6.19 11.05
CA ARG A 822 -23.16 6.23 12.41
C ARG A 822 -22.07 6.66 13.39
N TYR A 823 -21.57 7.89 13.25
CA TYR A 823 -20.48 8.38 14.10
C TYR A 823 -20.99 8.80 15.47
N ASN A 824 -21.85 9.83 15.52
CA ASN A 824 -22.33 10.43 16.76
C ASN A 824 -23.13 9.45 17.61
N SER A 825 -24.03 8.66 17.00
CA SER A 825 -24.84 7.67 17.69
C SER A 825 -23.99 6.59 18.39
N ILE A 826 -22.84 6.21 17.83
CA ILE A 826 -21.92 5.28 18.48
C ILE A 826 -21.16 5.97 19.62
N GLN A 827 -20.56 7.15 19.37
CA GLN A 827 -19.79 7.87 20.39
C GLN A 827 -20.64 8.27 21.62
N ALA A 828 -21.93 8.51 21.43
CA ALA A 828 -22.83 8.87 22.52
C ALA A 828 -22.91 7.78 23.61
N LYS A 829 -22.73 6.50 23.25
CA LYS A 829 -22.72 5.40 24.20
C LYS A 829 -21.37 5.29 24.91
N ASP A 830 -21.40 5.16 26.23
CA ASP A 830 -20.19 4.90 27.03
C ASP A 830 -19.91 3.39 27.09
N TYR A 831 -18.80 2.99 26.44
CA TYR A 831 -18.30 1.63 26.48
C TYR A 831 -17.15 1.45 27.47
N SER A 832 -16.59 2.54 28.02
CA SER A 832 -15.33 2.51 28.77
C SER A 832 -15.41 1.80 30.11
N SER A 833 -16.59 1.79 30.74
CA SER A 833 -16.81 1.08 32.01
C SER A 833 -16.73 -0.44 31.86
N GLU A 834 -17.15 -0.98 30.70
CA GLU A 834 -17.15 -2.41 30.42
C GLU A 834 -15.91 -2.85 29.66
N TYR A 835 -15.37 -1.97 28.79
CA TYR A 835 -14.20 -2.20 27.94
C TYR A 835 -13.11 -1.16 28.20
N PRO A 836 -12.35 -1.27 29.32
CA PRO A 836 -11.49 -0.18 29.80
C PRO A 836 -10.14 -0.06 29.08
N ILE A 837 -9.79 -0.98 28.19
CA ILE A 837 -8.49 -1.07 27.56
C ILE A 837 -8.59 -0.62 26.10
N ILE A 838 -7.70 0.28 25.67
CA ILE A 838 -7.59 0.68 24.26
C ILE A 838 -6.87 -0.41 23.50
N LEU A 839 -7.51 -0.97 22.48
CA LEU A 839 -6.93 -1.97 21.59
C LEU A 839 -6.33 -1.30 20.36
N THR A 840 -5.04 -1.54 20.14
CA THR A 840 -4.33 -1.15 18.91
C THR A 840 -3.75 -2.37 18.20
N SER A 841 -3.42 -2.23 16.92
CA SER A 841 -2.88 -3.33 16.13
C SER A 841 -1.65 -2.93 15.32
N GLY A 842 -0.87 -3.92 14.88
CA GLY A 842 0.31 -3.70 14.06
C GLY A 842 0.86 -4.96 13.42
N ARG A 843 2.08 -4.84 12.89
CA ARG A 843 2.76 -5.89 12.14
C ARG A 843 3.78 -6.66 12.97
N LEU A 844 4.11 -7.85 12.47
CA LEU A 844 5.26 -8.68 12.84
C LEU A 844 6.22 -8.76 11.65
N VAL A 845 7.51 -8.99 11.90
CA VAL A 845 8.53 -9.04 10.84
C VAL A 845 8.40 -10.29 9.97
N GLU A 846 7.82 -11.34 10.51
CA GLU A 846 7.66 -12.65 9.87
C GLU A 846 6.51 -12.66 8.86
N TYR A 847 5.51 -11.79 9.01
CA TYR A 847 4.26 -11.87 8.25
C TYR A 847 3.99 -10.62 7.40
N GLU A 848 3.27 -10.84 6.31
CA GLU A 848 2.89 -9.82 5.34
C GLU A 848 1.36 -9.70 5.23
N GLY A 849 0.81 -8.49 5.33
CA GLY A 849 -0.61 -8.21 5.13
C GLY A 849 -1.53 -9.10 5.97
N GLY A 850 -2.53 -9.71 5.35
CA GLY A 850 -3.42 -10.68 5.99
C GLY A 850 -2.75 -11.97 6.43
N GLY A 851 -1.53 -12.23 5.96
CA GLY A 851 -0.68 -13.34 6.38
C GLY A 851 -0.93 -14.67 5.69
N ASP A 852 -1.94 -14.81 4.85
CA ASP A 852 -2.29 -16.12 4.26
C ASP A 852 -1.15 -16.73 3.45
N GLU A 853 -0.46 -15.95 2.62
CA GLU A 853 0.73 -16.37 1.89
C GLU A 853 1.89 -16.68 2.86
N SER A 854 2.20 -15.78 3.78
CA SER A 854 3.36 -15.93 4.69
C SER A 854 3.12 -16.97 5.78
N ARG A 855 1.88 -17.19 6.26
CA ARG A 855 1.53 -18.30 7.17
C ARG A 855 1.61 -19.66 6.48
N SER A 856 1.51 -19.71 5.16
CA SER A 856 1.70 -20.88 4.31
C SER A 856 3.18 -21.13 3.96
N ASN A 857 4.10 -20.28 4.43
CA ASN A 857 5.54 -20.44 4.29
C ASN A 857 6.12 -21.06 5.58
N LYS A 858 6.63 -22.29 5.48
CA LYS A 858 7.11 -23.07 6.63
C LYS A 858 8.23 -22.39 7.40
N TRP A 859 9.13 -21.65 6.70
CA TRP A 859 10.27 -20.98 7.36
C TRP A 859 9.83 -19.77 8.18
N LEU A 860 8.84 -19.03 7.69
CA LEU A 860 8.27 -17.89 8.43
C LEU A 860 7.39 -18.39 9.59
N ALA A 861 6.62 -19.45 9.36
CA ALA A 861 5.79 -20.06 10.40
C ALA A 861 6.61 -20.61 11.59
N GLU A 862 7.83 -21.12 11.36
CA GLU A 862 8.73 -21.56 12.42
C GLU A 862 9.22 -20.40 13.30
N LEU A 863 9.34 -19.18 12.75
CA LEU A 863 9.82 -18.02 13.50
C LEU A 863 8.79 -17.45 14.47
N GLN A 864 7.49 -17.54 14.13
CA GLN A 864 6.39 -17.01 14.95
C GLN A 864 5.17 -17.90 14.78
N GLN A 865 4.94 -18.79 15.74
CA GLN A 865 3.88 -19.82 15.66
C GLN A 865 2.58 -19.37 16.32
N ASP A 866 2.66 -18.66 17.44
CA ASP A 866 1.50 -18.26 18.23
C ASP A 866 1.13 -16.79 18.04
N MET A 867 -0.16 -16.54 18.08
CA MET A 867 -0.73 -15.21 18.20
C MET A 867 -0.74 -14.78 19.67
N PHE A 868 -0.57 -13.47 19.89
CA PHE A 868 -0.52 -12.93 21.24
C PHE A 868 -1.19 -11.54 21.34
N VAL A 869 -1.54 -11.16 22.57
CA VAL A 869 -1.84 -9.77 22.95
C VAL A 869 -0.81 -9.28 23.96
N GLU A 870 -0.14 -8.17 23.64
CA GLU A 870 0.69 -7.48 24.61
C GLU A 870 -0.20 -6.67 25.57
N MET A 871 0.00 -6.85 26.88
CA MET A 871 -0.70 -6.11 27.91
C MET A 871 0.25 -5.69 29.03
N HIS A 872 -0.03 -4.54 29.63
CA HIS A 872 0.82 -4.02 30.69
C HIS A 872 0.72 -4.88 31.98
N PRO A 873 1.81 -5.07 32.78
CA PRO A 873 1.78 -5.87 34.00
C PRO A 873 0.71 -5.47 35.02
N ARG A 874 0.40 -4.16 35.13
CA ARG A 874 -0.69 -3.67 35.99
C ARG A 874 -2.05 -4.19 35.56
N ASP A 875 -2.31 -4.14 34.24
CA ASP A 875 -3.60 -4.58 33.67
C ASP A 875 -3.72 -6.11 33.74
N ALA A 876 -2.62 -6.82 33.56
CA ALA A 876 -2.54 -8.27 33.74
C ALA A 876 -2.86 -8.69 35.19
N ASN A 877 -2.25 -8.01 36.18
CA ASN A 877 -2.54 -8.24 37.58
C ASN A 877 -4.02 -7.98 37.93
N ASN A 878 -4.61 -6.87 37.42
CA ASN A 878 -6.01 -6.55 37.64
C ASN A 878 -6.96 -7.60 37.06
N ALA A 879 -6.57 -8.19 35.93
CA ALA A 879 -7.34 -9.26 35.25
C ALA A 879 -7.00 -10.69 35.76
N GLY A 880 -6.07 -10.85 36.70
CA GLY A 880 -5.60 -12.14 37.18
C GLY A 880 -4.88 -12.99 36.12
N VAL A 881 -4.28 -12.32 35.12
CA VAL A 881 -3.60 -12.94 33.96
C VAL A 881 -2.09 -12.99 34.19
N LYS A 882 -1.47 -14.10 33.86
CA LYS A 882 -0.02 -14.29 33.85
C LYS A 882 0.49 -14.34 32.41
N ASP A 883 1.79 -14.11 32.25
CA ASP A 883 2.46 -14.28 30.96
C ASP A 883 2.29 -15.71 30.43
N GLY A 884 1.89 -15.84 29.16
CA GLY A 884 1.60 -17.11 28.51
C GLY A 884 0.20 -17.71 28.76
N ASP A 885 -0.62 -17.11 29.62
CA ASP A 885 -1.99 -17.56 29.83
C ASP A 885 -2.85 -17.38 28.55
N ASP A 886 -3.78 -18.28 28.33
CA ASP A 886 -4.83 -18.09 27.35
C ASP A 886 -5.85 -17.10 27.89
N VAL A 887 -6.22 -16.11 27.04
CA VAL A 887 -7.16 -15.04 27.41
C VAL A 887 -8.22 -14.86 26.32
N TRP A 888 -9.40 -14.42 26.77
CA TRP A 888 -10.38 -13.81 25.90
C TRP A 888 -10.11 -12.31 25.79
N LEU A 889 -10.00 -11.80 24.56
CA LEU A 889 -10.06 -10.39 24.26
C LEU A 889 -11.38 -10.11 23.55
N GLU A 890 -12.22 -9.28 24.14
CA GLU A 890 -13.54 -8.92 23.63
C GLU A 890 -13.59 -7.43 23.31
N GLY A 891 -13.98 -7.12 22.07
CA GLY A 891 -14.18 -5.74 21.61
C GLY A 891 -15.52 -5.16 22.04
N ALA A 892 -15.65 -3.83 21.99
CA ALA A 892 -16.80 -3.07 22.49
C ALA A 892 -18.17 -3.44 21.88
N GLU A 893 -18.19 -4.13 20.73
CA GLU A 893 -19.43 -4.61 20.09
C GLU A 893 -19.64 -6.13 20.27
N GLY A 894 -18.92 -6.76 21.22
CA GLY A 894 -19.13 -8.14 21.62
C GLY A 894 -18.41 -9.20 20.79
N SER A 895 -17.66 -8.80 19.72
CA SER A 895 -16.78 -9.73 19.02
C SER A 895 -15.57 -10.05 19.88
N LYS A 896 -15.19 -11.33 19.96
CA LYS A 896 -14.10 -11.78 20.83
C LYS A 896 -13.13 -12.71 20.10
N VAL A 897 -11.90 -12.74 20.59
CA VAL A 897 -10.83 -13.63 20.14
C VAL A 897 -10.18 -14.35 21.31
N LYS A 898 -9.71 -15.58 21.10
CA LYS A 898 -8.96 -16.37 22.07
C LYS A 898 -7.49 -16.38 21.69
N ILE A 899 -6.61 -15.90 22.55
CA ILE A 899 -5.19 -15.72 22.27
C ILE A 899 -4.34 -15.84 23.54
N LYS A 900 -2.99 -15.88 23.38
CA LYS A 900 -2.05 -15.88 24.49
C LYS A 900 -1.75 -14.46 24.98
N ALA A 901 -1.65 -14.28 26.30
CA ALA A 901 -1.19 -13.05 26.90
C ALA A 901 0.35 -12.96 26.87
N LEU A 902 0.86 -11.82 26.42
CA LEU A 902 2.28 -11.42 26.55
C LEU A 902 2.34 -10.22 27.49
N VAL A 903 2.75 -10.47 28.74
CA VAL A 903 2.81 -9.44 29.78
C VAL A 903 4.09 -8.63 29.64
N THR A 904 3.96 -7.35 29.26
CA THR A 904 5.13 -6.53 28.92
C THR A 904 4.90 -5.04 29.17
N ARG A 905 5.99 -4.30 29.44
CA ARG A 905 5.98 -2.82 29.55
C ARG A 905 6.15 -2.10 28.21
N ARG A 906 6.07 -2.81 27.09
CA ARG A 906 6.15 -2.20 25.74
C ARG A 906 4.91 -1.36 25.43
N VAL A 907 3.78 -1.66 26.07
CA VAL A 907 2.56 -0.89 26.04
C VAL A 907 2.32 -0.18 27.37
N SER A 908 1.62 0.94 27.38
CA SER A 908 1.21 1.62 28.60
C SER A 908 0.04 0.90 29.27
N SER A 909 -0.15 1.11 30.59
CA SER A 909 -1.35 0.64 31.27
C SER A 909 -2.60 1.26 30.60
N GLY A 910 -3.63 0.46 30.38
CA GLY A 910 -4.84 0.82 29.65
C GLY A 910 -4.72 0.72 28.12
N VAL A 911 -3.60 0.19 27.59
CA VAL A 911 -3.39 -0.07 26.15
C VAL A 911 -2.97 -1.51 25.93
N ALA A 912 -3.55 -2.17 24.95
CA ALA A 912 -3.18 -3.50 24.49
C ALA A 912 -2.84 -3.47 22.99
N PHE A 913 -1.85 -4.28 22.60
CA PHE A 913 -1.44 -4.45 21.21
C PHE A 913 -1.63 -5.88 20.75
N MET A 914 -2.23 -6.09 19.58
CA MET A 914 -2.44 -7.40 18.99
C MET A 914 -2.07 -7.38 17.49
N PRO A 915 -1.26 -8.33 16.97
CA PRO A 915 -1.01 -8.47 15.54
C PRO A 915 -2.27 -8.86 14.77
N PHE A 916 -2.34 -8.51 13.47
CA PHE A 916 -3.52 -8.80 12.64
C PHE A 916 -3.30 -9.88 11.56
N HIS A 917 -2.11 -10.47 11.50
CA HIS A 917 -1.71 -11.38 10.41
C HIS A 917 -2.32 -12.78 10.46
N PHE A 918 -2.93 -13.15 11.57
CA PHE A 918 -3.46 -14.51 11.77
C PHE A 918 -4.90 -14.63 11.30
N SER A 919 -5.29 -15.84 10.93
CA SER A 919 -6.67 -16.23 10.62
C SER A 919 -6.80 -17.75 10.64
N GLY A 920 -8.03 -18.25 10.48
CA GLY A 920 -8.35 -19.66 10.58
C GLY A 920 -9.18 -19.99 11.81
N HIS A 921 -9.10 -19.15 12.84
CA HIS A 921 -9.97 -19.19 14.01
C HIS A 921 -10.92 -17.99 14.02
N MET A 922 -12.09 -18.15 14.62
CA MET A 922 -13.03 -17.07 14.90
C MET A 922 -13.80 -17.38 16.20
N HIS A 923 -13.79 -16.41 17.11
CA HIS A 923 -14.44 -16.52 18.43
C HIS A 923 -14.00 -17.77 19.21
N GLY A 924 -12.72 -18.14 19.10
CA GLY A 924 -12.14 -19.34 19.76
C GLY A 924 -12.42 -20.65 19.05
N VAL A 925 -13.15 -20.65 17.93
CA VAL A 925 -13.45 -21.84 17.14
C VAL A 925 -12.43 -21.97 16.00
N ASP A 926 -11.86 -23.15 15.85
CA ASP A 926 -10.95 -23.50 14.75
C ASP A 926 -11.76 -23.91 13.51
N PHE A 927 -11.60 -23.13 12.43
CA PHE A 927 -12.19 -23.41 11.12
C PHE A 927 -11.19 -24.02 10.12
N SER A 928 -9.95 -24.29 10.53
CA SER A 928 -8.90 -24.77 9.63
C SER A 928 -9.21 -26.09 8.94
N HIS A 929 -10.06 -26.91 9.55
CA HIS A 929 -10.55 -28.17 8.98
C HIS A 929 -11.42 -27.98 7.71
N LYS A 930 -11.90 -26.74 7.44
CA LYS A 930 -12.69 -26.41 6.24
C LYS A 930 -11.84 -26.08 5.01
N TYR A 931 -10.52 -25.90 5.16
CA TYR A 931 -9.64 -25.69 4.00
C TYR A 931 -9.65 -26.90 3.07
N PRO A 932 -9.41 -26.73 1.77
CA PRO A 932 -9.14 -27.86 0.89
C PRO A 932 -8.01 -28.74 1.44
N GLU A 933 -8.12 -30.05 1.22
CA GLU A 933 -7.14 -31.01 1.71
C GLU A 933 -5.71 -30.63 1.29
N GLY A 934 -4.80 -30.61 2.27
CA GLY A 934 -3.39 -30.26 2.07
C GLY A 934 -3.09 -28.77 1.85
N ALA A 935 -4.10 -27.89 1.87
CA ALA A 935 -3.91 -26.47 1.57
C ALA A 935 -4.02 -25.53 2.81
N ALA A 936 -4.33 -26.08 3.99
CA ALA A 936 -4.35 -25.27 5.23
C ALA A 936 -2.97 -24.65 5.49
N PRO A 937 -2.88 -23.36 5.91
CA PRO A 937 -1.62 -22.75 6.35
C PRO A 937 -0.94 -23.54 7.47
N TYR A 938 0.40 -23.41 7.59
CA TYR A 938 1.14 -24.03 8.70
C TYR A 938 0.79 -23.45 10.06
N VAL A 939 0.39 -22.17 10.08
CA VAL A 939 0.00 -21.46 11.30
C VAL A 939 -1.37 -20.85 11.11
N VAL A 940 -2.26 -21.10 12.07
CA VAL A 940 -3.61 -20.54 12.15
C VAL A 940 -3.82 -19.83 13.49
N GLY A 941 -4.82 -18.98 13.59
CA GLY A 941 -5.13 -18.24 14.81
C GLY A 941 -6.21 -17.18 14.57
N GLU A 942 -6.33 -16.27 15.51
CA GLU A 942 -7.31 -15.17 15.47
C GLU A 942 -6.67 -13.88 14.95
N ALA A 943 -7.44 -13.05 14.26
CA ALA A 943 -7.03 -11.72 13.83
C ALA A 943 -7.46 -10.63 14.82
N ALA A 944 -6.62 -9.64 15.09
CA ALA A 944 -6.99 -8.45 15.87
C ALA A 944 -8.25 -7.78 15.32
N ASN A 945 -8.35 -7.71 14.00
CA ASN A 945 -9.46 -7.07 13.31
C ASN A 945 -10.83 -7.74 13.55
N THR A 946 -10.86 -9.00 14.02
CA THR A 946 -12.10 -9.67 14.45
C THR A 946 -12.71 -8.96 15.66
N ALA A 947 -11.89 -8.51 16.61
CA ALA A 947 -12.33 -7.78 17.79
C ALA A 947 -12.46 -6.26 17.56
N MET A 948 -11.99 -5.74 16.41
CA MET A 948 -12.13 -4.34 16.05
C MET A 948 -13.57 -4.03 15.60
N THR A 949 -14.03 -2.86 15.96
CA THR A 949 -15.40 -2.42 15.86
C THR A 949 -15.65 -1.49 14.66
N TYR A 950 -16.84 -0.91 14.57
CA TYR A 950 -17.21 0.09 13.59
C TYR A 950 -16.34 1.34 13.74
N GLY A 951 -15.94 1.94 12.63
CA GLY A 951 -15.21 3.21 12.58
C GLY A 951 -14.58 3.42 11.19
N TYR A 952 -14.84 4.57 10.59
CA TYR A 952 -14.39 4.88 9.24
C TYR A 952 -14.03 6.36 9.10
N ASP A 953 -12.97 6.65 8.35
CA ASP A 953 -12.60 8.04 8.03
C ASP A 953 -13.69 8.74 7.22
N SER A 954 -13.98 9.98 7.57
CA SER A 954 -15.07 10.76 6.97
C SER A 954 -14.85 11.12 5.49
N VAL A 955 -13.63 11.06 4.99
CA VAL A 955 -13.29 11.43 3.60
C VAL A 955 -13.14 10.21 2.71
N THR A 956 -12.51 9.15 3.20
CA THR A 956 -12.07 8.01 2.41
C THR A 956 -12.74 6.70 2.76
N GLN A 957 -13.43 6.64 3.90
CA GLN A 957 -13.96 5.42 4.51
C GLN A 957 -12.85 4.41 4.89
N MET A 958 -11.64 4.90 5.20
CA MET A 958 -10.61 4.11 5.88
C MET A 958 -11.16 3.54 7.17
N GLN A 959 -10.95 2.25 7.41
CA GLN A 959 -11.36 1.61 8.66
C GLN A 959 -10.50 2.06 9.87
N GLU A 960 -11.10 2.09 11.06
CA GLU A 960 -10.41 2.29 12.32
C GLU A 960 -9.81 0.96 12.83
N THR A 961 -8.49 0.89 12.97
CA THR A 961 -7.81 -0.31 13.50
C THR A 961 -6.75 0.01 14.54
N LYS A 962 -6.71 1.26 15.00
CA LYS A 962 -5.65 1.72 15.92
C LYS A 962 -6.18 2.23 17.25
N CYS A 963 -7.48 2.49 17.34
CA CYS A 963 -8.08 2.98 18.56
C CYS A 963 -9.51 2.44 18.71
N SER A 964 -9.62 1.25 19.29
CA SER A 964 -10.89 0.66 19.71
C SER A 964 -10.84 0.38 21.20
N LEU A 965 -11.93 -0.10 21.81
CA LEU A 965 -11.96 -0.52 23.20
C LEU A 965 -12.13 -2.04 23.31
N CYS A 966 -11.50 -2.62 24.33
CA CYS A 966 -11.65 -4.05 24.64
C CYS A 966 -11.59 -4.31 26.16
N ARG A 967 -12.02 -5.52 26.54
CA ARG A 967 -11.70 -6.11 27.83
C ARG A 967 -10.91 -7.40 27.60
N ILE A 968 -10.04 -7.72 28.55
CA ILE A 968 -9.22 -8.94 28.53
C ILE A 968 -9.55 -9.71 29.81
N THR A 969 -9.94 -10.98 29.64
CA THR A 969 -10.29 -11.88 30.76
C THR A 969 -9.56 -13.22 30.57
N LYS A 970 -9.19 -13.87 31.66
CA LYS A 970 -8.60 -15.20 31.64
C LYS A 970 -9.63 -16.23 31.12
N VAL A 971 -9.17 -17.23 30.31
CA VAL A 971 -10.01 -18.37 29.84
C VAL A 971 -10.35 -19.30 30.98
#